data_966742444530d73c3c0866cdaa221635
#
_entry.id   966742444530d73c3c0866cdaa221635
#
_cell.length_a   1.000
_cell.length_b   1.000
_cell.length_c   1.000
_cell.angle_alpha   90.00
_cell.angle_beta   90.00
_cell.angle_gamma   90.00
#
_symmetry.space_group_name_H-M   'P 1'
#
loop_
_entity.id
_entity.type
_entity.pdbx_description
1 polymer ?
#
loop_
_entity_poly.entity_id
_entity_poly.type
_entity_poly.pdbx_seq_one_letter_code
_entity_poly.pdbx_strand_id
1 'polypeptide(L)'
;MKEYNPHEIEPRWQAVWEQTEQNKMEEDPSKPKKYVLEMFPYPSGDPHMGHARNYSIGDVIARYSKMRGFDVLHPMGWDAFGLPAENAAIKHNGHPATWTYGNIETQRNVFKRMGFSYDWDRTVRTCDKEYYRWGQWIFLKMWEKGLVERRSNPVNWCESCHTVLANEQVTDGVCWRCGNAVERRELEQWYFKITEYAQELLDDLDKLEGWPERVKQMQANWIGRSEGAEVDFTLCDEQGEPMEGHDITVFTTRPDTLFGCSFFLLAPEYDGLIELVEGTEYEAAVREVIEGAEKVTAVERAQGDLEKHGAFTGRYVVNPINGKKVPVWVADYVVADYGTGAVMAVPCGDQRDFEFARKYGLPVPPIILPKEDELYEQLKDQQDMVVENVDWEQSFEATGYLVQSGKYTGMEGGKHSPAVDAIIADLEAAGKGKLSVQYRLRDWLISRQRYWGNPIPAIYCDECGIVPVPEEDLPVELPLDLDITKGEQLADHKEFVECVCPKCGRPARRETDTMDTFTCSSWYYLRYCDPHNDQLPFASDKANRYMPVDQYIGGIEHAILHLLYSRFFTKVLRDAGMVDFDEPFTNLLCQGMVKDEHGETMSKSKGNVVSPVVMMDEYGADAVRTYILFMAPPDKDLDWNEAGLGGIYRFLNRAWRIVYDLMGEADEQTYYEEGAATAEQAAESAKVLLRERHRVVGKATDDFERNNFNTAISAIMELVNASGDYLRKTALDARDAELGRDVAETIVKLLAPMAAHFSEELWHTVLGHEGSVHNEAWPTFDPEMAKADEVELAVQVNGKVKARITVAADAAEDAIVEEALAAASKAVEGKTVVKKIVIPGRLVNIVVK
;
A
#
# COMPACT_ATOMS: atom_id res chain seq x y z
N MET A 1 11.35 -46.53 -10.17
CA MET A 1 10.88 -45.17 -9.80
C MET A 1 11.89 -44.15 -10.33
N LYS A 2 11.49 -43.17 -11.08
CA LYS A 2 12.38 -42.06 -11.43
C LYS A 2 12.54 -41.14 -10.22
N GLU A 3 13.76 -40.58 -10.03
CA GLU A 3 13.97 -39.57 -9.01
C GLU A 3 13.40 -38.24 -9.43
N TYR A 4 12.94 -37.41 -8.46
CA TYR A 4 12.51 -36.06 -8.74
C TYR A 4 13.73 -35.21 -9.19
N ASN A 5 13.72 -34.80 -10.45
CA ASN A 5 14.76 -33.96 -11.03
C ASN A 5 14.15 -32.70 -11.63
N PRO A 6 14.15 -31.56 -10.89
CA PRO A 6 13.57 -30.32 -11.35
C PRO A 6 14.21 -29.80 -12.65
N HIS A 7 15.53 -30.05 -12.84
CA HIS A 7 16.25 -29.55 -14.03
C HIS A 7 15.84 -30.23 -15.35
N GLU A 8 15.22 -31.39 -15.29
CA GLU A 8 14.63 -32.08 -16.47
C GLU A 8 13.13 -31.76 -16.60
N ILE A 9 12.42 -31.70 -15.48
CA ILE A 9 10.96 -31.59 -15.42
C ILE A 9 10.51 -30.17 -15.75
N GLU A 10 11.06 -29.16 -15.08
CA GLU A 10 10.61 -27.77 -15.18
C GLU A 10 10.76 -27.19 -16.59
N PRO A 11 11.91 -27.26 -17.29
CA PRO A 11 12.02 -26.73 -18.64
C PRO A 11 11.08 -27.42 -19.64
N ARG A 12 10.80 -28.70 -19.45
CA ARG A 12 9.90 -29.44 -20.31
C ARG A 12 8.45 -28.93 -20.17
N TRP A 13 7.95 -28.76 -18.95
CA TRP A 13 6.60 -28.27 -18.73
C TRP A 13 6.45 -26.80 -19.11
N GLN A 14 7.46 -25.96 -18.87
CA GLN A 14 7.48 -24.59 -19.35
C GLN A 14 7.28 -24.51 -20.87
N ALA A 15 7.98 -25.38 -21.62
CA ALA A 15 7.84 -25.45 -23.07
C ALA A 15 6.45 -25.96 -23.51
N VAL A 16 5.87 -26.93 -22.78
CA VAL A 16 4.51 -27.42 -23.05
C VAL A 16 3.49 -26.33 -22.81
N TRP A 17 3.55 -25.63 -21.67
CA TRP A 17 2.61 -24.55 -21.34
C TRP A 17 2.70 -23.37 -22.33
N GLU A 18 3.88 -23.07 -22.83
CA GLU A 18 4.05 -22.04 -23.87
C GLU A 18 3.41 -22.49 -25.20
N GLN A 19 3.63 -23.74 -25.62
CA GLN A 19 3.08 -24.26 -26.86
C GLN A 19 1.55 -24.41 -26.84
N THR A 20 0.99 -24.76 -25.68
CA THR A 20 -0.45 -24.98 -25.51
C THR A 20 -1.20 -23.73 -25.08
N GLU A 21 -0.52 -22.60 -24.86
CA GLU A 21 -1.10 -21.37 -24.29
C GLU A 21 -1.90 -21.65 -22.97
N GLN A 22 -1.38 -22.58 -22.13
CA GLN A 22 -2.07 -23.11 -20.93
C GLN A 22 -2.64 -22.04 -20.01
N ASN A 23 -1.96 -20.89 -19.92
CA ASN A 23 -2.30 -19.80 -19.01
C ASN A 23 -3.11 -18.69 -19.69
N LYS A 24 -3.45 -18.82 -20.97
CA LYS A 24 -4.29 -17.86 -21.68
C LYS A 24 -5.68 -17.86 -21.08
N MET A 25 -6.24 -16.69 -20.85
CA MET A 25 -7.58 -16.51 -20.34
C MET A 25 -8.63 -17.00 -21.36
N GLU A 26 -9.64 -17.71 -20.88
CA GLU A 26 -10.70 -18.25 -21.74
C GLU A 26 -11.76 -17.22 -22.12
N GLU A 27 -11.90 -16.13 -21.36
CA GLU A 27 -12.96 -15.10 -21.48
C GLU A 27 -14.38 -15.73 -21.43
N ASP A 28 -14.56 -16.77 -20.58
CA ASP A 28 -15.82 -17.50 -20.50
C ASP A 28 -16.88 -16.73 -19.67
N PRO A 29 -17.95 -16.21 -20.28
CA PRO A 29 -18.98 -15.46 -19.56
C PRO A 29 -19.85 -16.33 -18.64
N SER A 30 -19.79 -17.65 -18.74
CA SER A 30 -20.55 -18.56 -17.88
C SER A 30 -19.88 -18.80 -16.52
N LYS A 31 -18.58 -18.53 -16.41
CA LYS A 31 -17.81 -18.66 -15.18
C LYS A 31 -17.81 -17.35 -14.38
N PRO A 32 -17.79 -17.39 -13.05
CA PRO A 32 -17.54 -16.21 -12.25
C PRO A 32 -16.11 -15.70 -12.52
N LYS A 33 -15.95 -14.38 -12.59
CA LYS A 33 -14.62 -13.78 -12.83
C LYS A 33 -13.75 -13.80 -11.58
N LYS A 34 -12.43 -13.87 -11.78
CA LYS A 34 -11.44 -13.58 -10.74
C LYS A 34 -10.26 -12.86 -11.35
N TYR A 35 -10.06 -11.61 -10.97
CA TYR A 35 -8.93 -10.81 -11.38
C TYR A 35 -7.89 -10.78 -10.26
N VAL A 36 -6.75 -11.43 -10.47
CA VAL A 36 -5.60 -11.43 -9.57
C VAL A 36 -4.50 -10.61 -10.21
N LEU A 37 -4.00 -9.62 -9.50
CA LEU A 37 -3.00 -8.70 -10.04
C LEU A 37 -1.96 -8.33 -8.97
N GLU A 38 -0.70 -8.49 -9.29
CA GLU A 38 0.42 -7.94 -8.55
C GLU A 38 0.86 -6.61 -9.15
N MET A 39 1.38 -5.73 -8.31
CA MET A 39 2.04 -4.54 -8.81
C MET A 39 3.18 -4.94 -9.75
N PHE A 40 3.12 -4.45 -10.99
CA PHE A 40 4.10 -4.80 -12.00
C PHE A 40 5.49 -4.19 -11.70
N PRO A 41 6.58 -4.86 -12.11
CA PRO A 41 7.94 -4.45 -11.77
C PRO A 41 8.44 -3.29 -12.62
N TYR A 42 9.41 -2.55 -12.09
CA TYR A 42 10.30 -1.70 -12.87
C TYR A 42 11.39 -2.56 -13.52
N PRO A 43 11.68 -2.38 -14.84
CA PRO A 43 12.74 -3.13 -15.52
C PRO A 43 14.12 -2.51 -15.24
N SER A 44 14.51 -2.44 -13.97
CA SER A 44 15.75 -1.79 -13.51
C SER A 44 16.91 -2.76 -13.24
N GLY A 45 16.77 -4.03 -13.66
CA GLY A 45 17.76 -5.10 -13.51
C GLY A 45 17.11 -6.42 -13.16
N ASP A 46 17.92 -7.42 -12.76
CA ASP A 46 17.45 -8.77 -12.44
C ASP A 46 16.44 -8.78 -11.31
N PRO A 47 15.44 -9.69 -11.35
CA PRO A 47 14.52 -9.91 -10.24
C PRO A 47 15.28 -10.34 -8.99
N HIS A 48 14.82 -9.87 -7.84
CA HIS A 48 15.31 -10.30 -6.54
C HIS A 48 14.24 -11.13 -5.80
N MET A 49 14.60 -11.70 -4.64
CA MET A 49 13.72 -12.58 -3.88
C MET A 49 12.40 -11.91 -3.45
N GLY A 50 12.37 -10.58 -3.29
CA GLY A 50 11.13 -9.82 -3.05
C GLY A 50 10.14 -9.91 -4.22
N HIS A 51 10.63 -9.85 -5.47
CA HIS A 51 9.81 -10.09 -6.66
C HIS A 51 9.30 -11.53 -6.69
N ALA A 52 10.18 -12.51 -6.45
CA ALA A 52 9.80 -13.92 -6.41
C ALA A 52 8.69 -14.17 -5.38
N ARG A 53 8.76 -13.52 -4.22
CA ARG A 53 7.72 -13.60 -3.18
C ARG A 53 6.39 -13.01 -3.63
N ASN A 54 6.40 -11.76 -4.10
CA ASN A 54 5.18 -11.06 -4.53
C ASN A 54 4.42 -11.88 -5.58
N TYR A 55 5.13 -12.32 -6.61
CA TYR A 55 4.55 -13.02 -7.74
C TYR A 55 4.20 -14.49 -7.45
N SER A 56 4.90 -15.15 -6.51
CA SER A 56 4.50 -16.49 -6.06
C SER A 56 3.18 -16.46 -5.29
N ILE A 57 2.92 -15.40 -4.50
CA ILE A 57 1.67 -15.23 -3.77
C ILE A 57 0.50 -15.07 -4.76
N GLY A 58 0.64 -14.19 -5.77
CA GLY A 58 -0.41 -13.98 -6.77
C GLY A 58 -0.65 -15.22 -7.62
N ASP A 59 0.42 -15.87 -8.06
CA ASP A 59 0.32 -17.10 -8.89
C ASP A 59 -0.42 -18.23 -8.17
N VAL A 60 -0.14 -18.42 -6.88
CA VAL A 60 -0.87 -19.43 -6.07
C VAL A 60 -2.36 -19.10 -5.99
N ILE A 61 -2.73 -17.83 -5.78
CA ILE A 61 -4.14 -17.41 -5.73
C ILE A 61 -4.80 -17.59 -7.08
N ALA A 62 -4.12 -17.25 -8.17
CA ALA A 62 -4.64 -17.41 -9.52
C ALA A 62 -4.90 -18.88 -9.88
N ARG A 63 -3.92 -19.76 -9.64
CA ARG A 63 -4.06 -21.22 -9.89
C ARG A 63 -5.15 -21.84 -9.03
N TYR A 64 -5.18 -21.54 -7.72
CA TYR A 64 -6.25 -22.00 -6.83
C TYR A 64 -7.63 -21.54 -7.33
N SER A 65 -7.77 -20.27 -7.71
CA SER A 65 -9.03 -19.74 -8.22
C SER A 65 -9.48 -20.43 -9.51
N LYS A 66 -8.55 -20.74 -10.42
CA LYS A 66 -8.84 -21.52 -11.65
C LYS A 66 -9.37 -22.91 -11.30
N MET A 67 -8.73 -23.62 -10.36
CA MET A 67 -9.18 -24.93 -9.87
C MET A 67 -10.53 -24.86 -9.12
N ARG A 68 -10.94 -23.68 -8.63
CA ARG A 68 -12.25 -23.42 -8.03
C ARG A 68 -13.32 -23.05 -9.08
N GLY A 69 -12.96 -23.06 -10.36
CA GLY A 69 -13.88 -22.84 -11.47
C GLY A 69 -14.10 -21.39 -11.88
N PHE A 70 -13.23 -20.48 -11.46
CA PHE A 70 -13.27 -19.09 -11.90
C PHE A 70 -12.65 -18.89 -13.30
N ASP A 71 -13.15 -17.90 -14.04
CA ASP A 71 -12.48 -17.33 -15.20
C ASP A 71 -11.44 -16.30 -14.69
N VAL A 72 -10.16 -16.69 -14.75
CA VAL A 72 -9.08 -15.96 -14.06
C VAL A 72 -8.34 -15.06 -15.02
N LEU A 73 -8.34 -13.75 -14.74
CA LEU A 73 -7.46 -12.77 -15.36
C LEU A 73 -6.20 -12.61 -14.49
N HIS A 74 -5.04 -13.07 -15.00
CA HIS A 74 -3.75 -12.99 -14.32
C HIS A 74 -2.66 -12.53 -15.30
N PRO A 75 -2.57 -11.20 -15.55
CA PRO A 75 -1.65 -10.62 -16.52
C PRO A 75 -0.33 -10.23 -15.87
N MET A 76 0.70 -9.97 -16.71
CA MET A 76 1.98 -9.39 -16.31
C MET A 76 2.45 -8.34 -17.31
N GLY A 77 3.11 -7.30 -16.82
CA GLY A 77 3.72 -6.24 -17.61
C GLY A 77 4.82 -5.52 -16.85
N TRP A 78 5.23 -4.35 -17.36
CA TRP A 78 6.32 -3.57 -16.77
C TRP A 78 5.99 -2.09 -16.73
N ASP A 79 6.23 -1.46 -15.58
CA ASP A 79 6.31 -0.01 -15.46
C ASP A 79 7.69 0.44 -15.96
N ALA A 80 7.74 0.79 -17.23
CA ALA A 80 8.98 0.79 -18.00
C ALA A 80 9.56 2.20 -18.25
N PHE A 81 8.88 3.25 -17.81
CA PHE A 81 9.38 4.62 -17.84
C PHE A 81 10.07 5.04 -16.54
N GLY A 82 10.72 6.19 -16.54
CA GLY A 82 11.21 6.90 -15.38
C GLY A 82 12.69 6.78 -15.07
N LEU A 83 13.09 7.45 -14.03
CA LEU A 83 14.47 7.62 -13.55
C LEU A 83 15.29 6.34 -13.38
N PRO A 84 14.72 5.21 -12.93
CA PRO A 84 15.52 4.00 -12.73
C PRO A 84 16.22 3.52 -14.00
N ALA A 85 15.47 3.48 -15.10
CA ALA A 85 15.98 3.03 -16.40
C ALA A 85 16.95 4.04 -17.00
N GLU A 86 16.62 5.32 -16.93
CA GLU A 86 17.45 6.42 -17.45
C GLU A 86 18.79 6.50 -16.72
N ASN A 87 18.79 6.52 -15.39
CA ASN A 87 20.02 6.57 -14.59
C ASN A 87 20.90 5.33 -14.79
N ALA A 88 20.29 4.14 -14.92
CA ALA A 88 21.02 2.92 -15.22
C ALA A 88 21.65 2.98 -16.62
N ALA A 89 20.92 3.45 -17.64
CA ALA A 89 21.42 3.62 -18.98
C ALA A 89 22.62 4.60 -19.02
N ILE A 90 22.53 5.74 -18.36
CA ILE A 90 23.65 6.70 -18.22
C ILE A 90 24.85 6.01 -17.57
N LYS A 91 24.65 5.32 -16.45
CA LYS A 91 25.72 4.63 -15.71
C LYS A 91 26.43 3.57 -16.56
N HIS A 92 25.70 2.88 -17.43
CA HIS A 92 26.23 1.82 -18.31
C HIS A 92 26.57 2.32 -19.72
N ASN A 93 26.55 3.64 -19.94
CA ASN A 93 26.86 4.27 -21.24
C ASN A 93 25.98 3.72 -22.37
N GLY A 94 24.69 3.60 -22.16
CA GLY A 94 23.71 3.03 -23.07
C GLY A 94 22.47 3.91 -23.21
N HIS A 95 21.56 3.52 -24.12
CA HIS A 95 20.28 4.19 -24.32
C HIS A 95 19.20 3.59 -23.41
N PRO A 96 18.29 4.38 -22.78
CA PRO A 96 17.26 3.90 -21.87
C PRO A 96 16.34 2.84 -22.47
N ALA A 97 15.93 3.00 -23.74
CA ALA A 97 15.11 2.01 -24.42
C ALA A 97 15.79 0.64 -24.48
N THR A 98 17.05 0.60 -24.97
CA THR A 98 17.81 -0.66 -25.08
C THR A 98 17.98 -1.32 -23.70
N TRP A 99 18.30 -0.52 -22.68
CA TRP A 99 18.43 -1.01 -21.31
C TRP A 99 17.11 -1.58 -20.79
N THR A 100 16.03 -0.84 -20.96
CA THR A 100 14.67 -1.19 -20.51
C THR A 100 14.20 -2.49 -21.16
N TYR A 101 14.21 -2.58 -22.49
CA TYR A 101 13.77 -3.79 -23.20
C TYR A 101 14.64 -5.01 -22.89
N GLY A 102 15.96 -4.83 -22.73
CA GLY A 102 16.87 -5.89 -22.31
C GLY A 102 16.52 -6.47 -20.93
N ASN A 103 16.22 -5.59 -19.97
CA ASN A 103 15.80 -6.01 -18.62
C ASN A 103 14.40 -6.64 -18.60
N ILE A 104 13.46 -6.13 -19.40
CA ILE A 104 12.13 -6.75 -19.56
C ILE A 104 12.27 -8.20 -20.00
N GLU A 105 13.09 -8.46 -21.00
CA GLU A 105 13.29 -9.82 -21.50
C GLU A 105 13.97 -10.72 -20.46
N THR A 106 14.96 -10.20 -19.74
CA THR A 106 15.61 -10.93 -18.64
C THR A 106 14.61 -11.29 -17.54
N GLN A 107 13.81 -10.33 -17.09
CA GLN A 107 12.80 -10.55 -16.05
C GLN A 107 11.71 -11.52 -16.52
N ARG A 108 11.24 -11.39 -17.77
CA ARG A 108 10.26 -12.29 -18.38
C ARG A 108 10.75 -13.74 -18.38
N ASN A 109 12.01 -13.96 -18.76
CA ASN A 109 12.61 -15.28 -18.75
C ASN A 109 12.70 -15.88 -17.34
N VAL A 110 13.03 -15.06 -16.33
CA VAL A 110 13.04 -15.52 -14.92
C VAL A 110 11.62 -15.88 -14.46
N PHE A 111 10.61 -15.07 -14.78
CA PHE A 111 9.22 -15.35 -14.42
C PHE A 111 8.66 -16.60 -15.11
N LYS A 112 9.03 -16.84 -16.39
CA LYS A 112 8.72 -18.10 -17.08
C LYS A 112 9.40 -19.29 -16.39
N ARG A 113 10.67 -19.17 -16.00
CA ARG A 113 11.41 -20.21 -15.25
C ARG A 113 10.78 -20.48 -13.87
N MET A 114 10.24 -19.45 -13.19
CA MET A 114 9.48 -19.60 -11.95
C MET A 114 8.17 -20.35 -12.17
N GLY A 115 7.73 -20.55 -13.42
CA GLY A 115 6.50 -21.23 -13.76
C GLY A 115 5.24 -20.44 -13.41
N PHE A 116 5.29 -19.12 -13.43
CA PHE A 116 4.12 -18.28 -13.15
C PHE A 116 3.07 -18.40 -14.25
N SER A 117 1.79 -18.43 -13.86
CA SER A 117 0.63 -18.65 -14.75
C SER A 117 0.10 -17.35 -15.37
N TYR A 118 1.02 -16.49 -15.81
CA TYR A 118 0.62 -15.25 -16.46
C TYR A 118 0.09 -15.48 -17.88
N ASP A 119 -0.98 -14.76 -18.21
CA ASP A 119 -1.42 -14.62 -19.61
C ASP A 119 -0.48 -13.62 -20.34
N TRP A 120 0.55 -14.17 -20.98
CA TRP A 120 1.58 -13.39 -21.67
C TRP A 120 1.05 -12.67 -22.93
N ASP A 121 -0.12 -13.06 -23.45
CA ASP A 121 -0.77 -12.35 -24.56
C ASP A 121 -1.28 -10.96 -24.12
N ARG A 122 -1.56 -10.79 -22.81
CA ARG A 122 -2.01 -9.53 -22.21
C ARG A 122 -0.88 -8.66 -21.67
N THR A 123 0.36 -8.89 -22.12
CA THR A 123 1.52 -8.13 -21.63
C THR A 123 1.43 -6.66 -22.00
N VAL A 124 1.66 -5.79 -21.01
CA VAL A 124 1.69 -4.32 -21.14
C VAL A 124 3.08 -3.81 -20.76
N ARG A 125 3.64 -2.91 -21.55
CA ARG A 125 4.89 -2.18 -21.26
C ARG A 125 4.58 -0.69 -21.36
N THR A 126 4.71 0.05 -20.28
CA THR A 126 4.28 1.46 -20.26
C THR A 126 5.05 2.36 -21.21
N CYS A 127 6.26 1.95 -21.62
CA CYS A 127 7.08 2.66 -22.61
C CYS A 127 6.74 2.35 -24.08
N ASP A 128 5.83 1.42 -24.36
CA ASP A 128 5.37 1.15 -25.71
C ASP A 128 4.39 2.25 -26.14
N LYS A 129 4.55 2.71 -27.39
CA LYS A 129 3.70 3.80 -27.92
C LYS A 129 2.22 3.45 -27.98
N GLU A 130 1.89 2.17 -28.16
CA GLU A 130 0.56 1.60 -28.12
C GLU A 130 -0.06 1.68 -26.72
N TYR A 131 0.77 1.86 -25.67
CA TYR A 131 0.32 2.08 -24.30
C TYR A 131 0.32 3.57 -23.95
N TYR A 132 1.46 4.27 -24.05
CA TYR A 132 1.54 5.64 -23.55
C TYR A 132 0.70 6.64 -24.33
N ARG A 133 0.33 6.33 -25.60
CA ARG A 133 -0.70 7.04 -26.34
C ARG A 133 -1.96 7.27 -25.52
N TRP A 134 -2.39 6.25 -24.81
CA TRP A 134 -3.62 6.31 -24.02
C TRP A 134 -3.44 7.07 -22.71
N GLY A 135 -2.27 7.07 -22.12
CA GLY A 135 -1.92 7.96 -21.02
C GLY A 135 -2.00 9.44 -21.45
N GLN A 136 -1.52 9.77 -22.66
CA GLN A 136 -1.66 11.10 -23.25
C GLN A 136 -3.13 11.44 -23.54
N TRP A 137 -3.90 10.51 -24.03
CA TRP A 137 -5.33 10.69 -24.26
C TRP A 137 -6.10 10.95 -22.95
N ILE A 138 -5.81 10.20 -21.89
CA ILE A 138 -6.42 10.43 -20.56
C ILE A 138 -6.05 11.83 -20.05
N PHE A 139 -4.79 12.25 -20.21
CA PHE A 139 -4.36 13.61 -19.86
C PHE A 139 -5.21 14.66 -20.60
N LEU A 140 -5.46 14.51 -21.90
CA LEU A 140 -6.30 15.44 -22.67
C LEU A 140 -7.75 15.45 -22.17
N LYS A 141 -8.32 14.29 -21.81
CA LYS A 141 -9.67 14.21 -21.25
C LYS A 141 -9.76 14.87 -19.87
N MET A 142 -8.73 14.73 -19.06
CA MET A 142 -8.62 15.45 -17.78
C MET A 142 -8.50 16.97 -18.00
N TRP A 143 -7.75 17.38 -19.03
CA TRP A 143 -7.61 18.80 -19.37
C TRP A 143 -8.96 19.40 -19.84
N GLU A 144 -9.69 18.72 -20.70
CA GLU A 144 -11.05 19.13 -21.15
C GLU A 144 -12.01 19.31 -19.96
N LYS A 145 -11.85 18.52 -18.90
CA LYS A 145 -12.64 18.61 -17.67
C LYS A 145 -12.13 19.66 -16.66
N GLY A 146 -11.06 20.39 -16.98
CA GLY A 146 -10.46 21.37 -16.07
C GLY A 146 -9.66 20.77 -14.91
N LEU A 147 -9.32 19.48 -14.97
CA LEU A 147 -8.54 18.74 -13.95
C LEU A 147 -7.02 18.84 -14.19
N VAL A 148 -6.58 19.54 -15.24
CA VAL A 148 -5.17 19.78 -15.54
C VAL A 148 -4.91 21.28 -15.48
N GLU A 149 -3.83 21.67 -14.79
CA GLU A 149 -3.41 23.05 -14.67
C GLU A 149 -1.91 23.18 -14.84
N ARG A 150 -1.48 24.28 -15.48
CA ARG A 150 -0.05 24.69 -15.50
C ARG A 150 0.10 25.99 -14.73
N ARG A 151 0.93 25.97 -13.70
CA ARG A 151 1.14 27.13 -12.85
C ARG A 151 2.57 27.18 -12.29
N SER A 152 3.02 28.38 -11.90
CA SER A 152 4.26 28.55 -11.15
C SER A 152 4.01 28.31 -9.68
N ASN A 153 4.85 27.46 -9.09
CA ASN A 153 4.82 27.18 -7.66
C ASN A 153 6.23 26.81 -7.17
N PRO A 154 6.52 27.02 -5.88
CA PRO A 154 7.68 26.40 -5.25
C PRO A 154 7.55 24.89 -5.29
N VAL A 155 8.45 24.23 -6.03
CA VAL A 155 8.46 22.76 -6.20
C VAL A 155 9.68 22.15 -5.51
N ASN A 156 9.57 20.88 -5.17
CA ASN A 156 10.68 20.11 -4.63
C ASN A 156 11.62 19.72 -5.79
N TRP A 157 12.84 20.23 -5.78
CA TRP A 157 13.86 19.94 -6.76
C TRP A 157 14.94 19.04 -6.18
N CYS A 158 15.25 17.95 -6.85
CA CYS A 158 16.37 17.09 -6.52
C CYS A 158 17.55 17.38 -7.44
N GLU A 159 18.59 18.02 -6.90
CA GLU A 159 19.78 18.38 -7.68
C GLU A 159 20.53 17.16 -8.22
N SER A 160 20.59 16.07 -7.44
CA SER A 160 21.23 14.83 -7.85
C SER A 160 20.49 14.09 -8.96
N CYS A 161 19.14 14.18 -8.98
CA CYS A 161 18.30 13.56 -10.01
C CYS A 161 17.99 14.52 -11.16
N HIS A 162 18.29 15.81 -11.04
CA HIS A 162 17.99 16.90 -11.97
C HIS A 162 16.51 16.92 -12.40
N THR A 163 15.60 16.81 -11.42
CA THR A 163 14.15 16.79 -11.68
C THR A 163 13.35 17.29 -10.48
N VAL A 164 12.12 17.71 -10.73
CA VAL A 164 11.12 17.98 -9.70
C VAL A 164 10.57 16.67 -9.14
N LEU A 165 10.09 16.75 -7.90
CA LEU A 165 9.46 15.66 -7.18
C LEU A 165 8.09 16.09 -6.69
N ALA A 166 7.09 15.21 -6.78
CA ALA A 166 5.83 15.39 -6.09
C ALA A 166 6.05 15.33 -4.56
N ASN A 167 5.15 15.92 -3.78
CA ASN A 167 5.29 15.94 -2.32
C ASN A 167 5.40 14.55 -1.71
N GLU A 168 4.67 13.60 -2.28
CA GLU A 168 4.66 12.18 -1.90
C GLU A 168 6.00 11.48 -2.16
N GLN A 169 6.85 12.06 -2.98
CA GLN A 169 8.18 11.55 -3.36
C GLN A 169 9.31 12.16 -2.51
N VAL A 170 8.95 12.92 -1.47
CA VAL A 170 9.90 13.50 -0.52
C VAL A 170 9.59 12.98 0.88
N THR A 171 10.57 12.34 1.52
CA THR A 171 10.45 11.81 2.87
C THR A 171 11.55 12.41 3.73
N ASP A 172 11.16 13.07 4.84
CA ASP A 172 12.11 13.74 5.75
C ASP A 172 13.09 14.70 5.05
N GLY A 173 12.58 15.46 4.05
CA GLY A 173 13.38 16.44 3.31
C GLY A 173 14.34 15.86 2.27
N VAL A 174 14.30 14.52 2.04
CA VAL A 174 15.16 13.85 1.07
C VAL A 174 14.37 13.22 -0.07
N CYS A 175 15.00 13.09 -1.21
CA CYS A 175 14.47 12.43 -2.38
C CYS A 175 14.26 10.92 -2.11
N TRP A 176 13.04 10.42 -2.27
CA TRP A 176 12.67 9.01 -2.09
C TRP A 176 13.54 8.03 -2.90
N ARG A 177 14.17 8.54 -3.98
CA ARG A 177 14.92 7.75 -4.94
C ARG A 177 16.41 7.68 -4.63
N CYS A 178 17.07 8.84 -4.44
CA CYS A 178 18.52 8.92 -4.27
C CYS A 178 18.97 9.22 -2.83
N GLY A 179 18.04 9.58 -1.94
CA GLY A 179 18.34 9.91 -0.54
C GLY A 179 19.03 11.27 -0.32
N ASN A 180 19.23 12.07 -1.39
CA ASN A 180 19.84 13.38 -1.26
C ASN A 180 18.82 14.44 -0.86
N ALA A 181 19.27 15.49 -0.19
CA ALA A 181 18.45 16.64 0.20
C ALA A 181 17.74 17.27 -1.00
N VAL A 182 16.53 17.72 -0.78
CA VAL A 182 15.65 18.34 -1.78
C VAL A 182 15.62 19.85 -1.54
N GLU A 183 15.72 20.64 -2.61
CA GLU A 183 15.65 22.10 -2.57
C GLU A 183 14.29 22.60 -3.06
N ARG A 184 13.88 23.79 -2.64
CA ARG A 184 12.70 24.48 -3.19
C ARG A 184 13.12 25.36 -4.36
N ARG A 185 12.41 25.28 -5.49
CA ARG A 185 12.61 26.12 -6.68
C ARG A 185 11.27 26.57 -7.25
N GLU A 186 11.16 27.85 -7.63
CA GLU A 186 10.02 28.37 -8.38
C GLU A 186 10.09 27.90 -9.83
N LEU A 187 9.17 27.04 -10.24
CA LEU A 187 9.08 26.54 -11.62
C LEU A 187 7.63 26.48 -12.10
N GLU A 188 7.41 26.78 -13.37
CA GLU A 188 6.11 26.53 -14.03
C GLU A 188 5.96 25.05 -14.37
N GLN A 189 4.97 24.38 -13.80
CA GLN A 189 4.79 22.93 -13.87
C GLN A 189 3.33 22.56 -14.12
N TRP A 190 3.12 21.32 -14.59
CA TRP A 190 1.82 20.73 -14.78
C TRP A 190 1.34 19.95 -13.55
N TYR A 191 0.07 20.09 -13.25
CA TYR A 191 -0.58 19.45 -12.11
C TYR A 191 -1.88 18.75 -12.52
N PHE A 192 -2.16 17.61 -11.89
CA PHE A 192 -3.52 17.06 -11.82
C PHE A 192 -4.20 17.55 -10.53
N LYS A 193 -5.43 18.04 -10.66
CA LYS A 193 -6.24 18.55 -9.53
C LYS A 193 -6.86 17.40 -8.74
N ILE A 194 -6.03 16.56 -8.13
CA ILE A 194 -6.49 15.48 -7.25
C ILE A 194 -7.27 16.01 -6.03
N THR A 195 -7.04 17.26 -5.65
CA THR A 195 -7.75 17.93 -4.56
C THR A 195 -9.25 18.06 -4.80
N GLU A 196 -9.70 18.13 -6.06
CA GLU A 196 -11.13 18.14 -6.41
C GLU A 196 -11.85 16.85 -5.98
N TYR A 197 -11.11 15.76 -5.79
CA TYR A 197 -11.61 14.47 -5.34
C TYR A 197 -11.26 14.16 -3.88
N ALA A 198 -10.67 15.12 -3.13
CA ALA A 198 -10.15 14.87 -1.79
C ALA A 198 -11.23 14.33 -0.83
N GLN A 199 -12.43 14.90 -0.84
CA GLN A 199 -13.52 14.45 0.01
C GLN A 199 -14.00 13.06 -0.39
N GLU A 200 -14.22 12.80 -1.67
CA GLU A 200 -14.68 11.50 -2.15
C GLU A 200 -13.64 10.40 -1.89
N LEU A 201 -12.35 10.70 -2.11
CA LEU A 201 -11.25 9.78 -1.78
C LEU A 201 -11.21 9.44 -0.28
N LEU A 202 -11.58 10.38 0.57
CA LEU A 202 -11.64 10.16 2.02
C LEU A 202 -12.88 9.34 2.40
N ASP A 203 -14.06 9.73 1.94
CA ASP A 203 -15.33 9.08 2.29
C ASP A 203 -15.37 7.62 1.79
N ASP A 204 -14.82 7.37 0.61
CA ASP A 204 -14.82 6.05 0.00
C ASP A 204 -13.79 5.08 0.63
N LEU A 205 -12.96 5.52 1.59
CA LEU A 205 -12.15 4.60 2.39
C LEU A 205 -13.01 3.59 3.16
N ASP A 206 -14.23 3.97 3.52
CA ASP A 206 -15.18 3.09 4.20
C ASP A 206 -15.69 1.95 3.29
N LYS A 207 -15.67 2.15 1.96
CA LYS A 207 -16.01 1.10 0.97
C LYS A 207 -14.90 0.05 0.79
N LEU A 208 -13.69 0.33 1.25
CA LEU A 208 -12.50 -0.51 1.09
C LEU A 208 -12.39 -1.54 2.23
N GLU A 209 -13.41 -2.40 2.38
CA GLU A 209 -13.47 -3.41 3.46
C GLU A 209 -12.33 -4.43 3.39
N GLY A 210 -11.88 -4.79 2.17
CA GLY A 210 -10.80 -5.74 1.92
C GLY A 210 -9.38 -5.15 2.00
N TRP A 211 -9.24 -3.89 2.45
CA TRP A 211 -7.94 -3.23 2.56
C TRP A 211 -7.40 -3.24 3.99
N PRO A 212 -6.07 -3.35 4.18
CA PRO A 212 -5.47 -3.22 5.51
C PRO A 212 -5.78 -1.86 6.14
N GLU A 213 -6.23 -1.86 7.39
CA GLU A 213 -6.60 -0.65 8.11
C GLU A 213 -5.48 0.39 8.16
N ARG A 214 -4.22 -0.09 8.26
CA ARG A 214 -3.03 0.78 8.22
C ARG A 214 -2.95 1.59 6.92
N VAL A 215 -3.26 1.00 5.77
CA VAL A 215 -3.24 1.70 4.47
C VAL A 215 -4.32 2.78 4.42
N LYS A 216 -5.55 2.45 4.87
CA LYS A 216 -6.65 3.42 4.95
C LYS A 216 -6.29 4.60 5.85
N GLN A 217 -5.70 4.32 7.01
CA GLN A 217 -5.24 5.36 7.93
C GLN A 217 -4.12 6.23 7.32
N MET A 218 -3.18 5.64 6.58
CA MET A 218 -2.13 6.40 5.88
C MET A 218 -2.75 7.34 4.84
N GLN A 219 -3.72 6.89 4.05
CA GLN A 219 -4.42 7.73 3.07
C GLN A 219 -5.25 8.83 3.75
N ALA A 220 -6.02 8.49 4.79
CA ALA A 220 -6.80 9.47 5.54
C ALA A 220 -5.92 10.58 6.14
N ASN A 221 -4.79 10.20 6.73
CA ASN A 221 -3.82 11.16 7.27
C ASN A 221 -3.17 12.00 6.18
N TRP A 222 -2.91 11.43 5.00
CA TRP A 222 -2.32 12.15 3.87
C TRP A 222 -3.30 13.15 3.28
N ILE A 223 -4.55 12.75 3.06
CA ILE A 223 -5.63 13.64 2.63
C ILE A 223 -5.83 14.74 3.67
N GLY A 224 -5.82 14.41 4.94
CA GLY A 224 -5.71 15.33 6.06
C GLY A 224 -6.83 16.37 6.08
N ARG A 225 -8.09 15.92 6.06
CA ARG A 225 -9.26 16.80 6.16
C ARG A 225 -9.26 17.54 7.51
N SER A 226 -9.35 18.84 7.43
CA SER A 226 -9.48 19.72 8.60
C SER A 226 -10.73 20.58 8.45
N GLU A 227 -11.59 20.53 9.44
CA GLU A 227 -12.79 21.36 9.53
C GLU A 227 -12.56 22.47 10.54
N GLY A 228 -12.92 23.70 10.18
CA GLY A 228 -12.69 24.87 11.00
C GLY A 228 -13.35 26.11 10.43
N ALA A 229 -12.79 27.27 10.65
CA ALA A 229 -13.28 28.52 10.14
C ALA A 229 -12.19 29.28 9.37
N GLU A 230 -12.58 29.89 8.26
CA GLU A 230 -11.88 31.05 7.72
C GLU A 230 -12.35 32.29 8.51
N VAL A 231 -11.39 33.10 8.93
CA VAL A 231 -11.65 34.28 9.76
C VAL A 231 -10.87 35.47 9.20
N ASP A 232 -11.58 36.57 8.94
CA ASP A 232 -11.03 37.77 8.31
C ASP A 232 -10.62 38.79 9.37
N PHE A 233 -9.31 39.05 9.46
CA PHE A 233 -8.73 40.07 10.32
C PHE A 233 -8.46 41.31 9.50
N THR A 234 -9.07 42.42 9.87
CA THR A 234 -8.88 43.69 9.14
C THR A 234 -7.50 44.32 9.43
N LEU A 235 -6.69 44.53 8.40
CA LEU A 235 -5.38 45.17 8.50
C LEU A 235 -5.53 46.62 8.92
N CYS A 236 -4.61 47.13 9.75
CA CYS A 236 -4.51 48.56 10.12
C CYS A 236 -3.43 49.26 9.28
N ASP A 237 -3.66 50.54 9.02
CA ASP A 237 -2.68 51.46 8.42
C ASP A 237 -1.49 51.75 9.39
N GLU A 238 -0.56 52.59 8.93
CA GLU A 238 0.63 52.98 9.74
C GLU A 238 0.27 53.75 10.99
N GLN A 239 -0.88 54.36 11.05
CA GLN A 239 -1.42 55.09 12.22
C GLN A 239 -2.19 54.15 13.15
N GLY A 240 -2.35 52.91 12.75
CA GLY A 240 -3.09 51.90 13.48
C GLY A 240 -4.61 51.96 13.30
N GLU A 241 -5.11 52.66 12.30
CA GLU A 241 -6.56 52.69 11.99
C GLU A 241 -6.94 51.60 11.02
N PRO A 242 -8.11 50.90 11.23
CA PRO A 242 -8.56 49.83 10.36
C PRO A 242 -8.77 50.28 8.93
N MET A 243 -8.24 49.51 7.98
CA MET A 243 -8.40 49.76 6.55
C MET A 243 -9.56 48.86 6.00
N GLU A 244 -10.73 49.44 5.80
CA GLU A 244 -11.87 48.71 5.26
C GLU A 244 -11.54 48.07 3.91
N GLY A 245 -11.87 46.76 3.78
CA GLY A 245 -11.62 45.98 2.56
C GLY A 245 -10.18 45.45 2.43
N HIS A 246 -9.32 45.64 3.42
CA HIS A 246 -7.98 45.05 3.49
C HIS A 246 -7.92 44.01 4.63
N ASP A 247 -8.60 42.88 4.41
CA ASP A 247 -8.64 41.82 5.37
C ASP A 247 -7.55 40.76 5.05
N ILE A 248 -6.95 40.19 6.10
CA ILE A 248 -6.08 39.03 6.03
C ILE A 248 -6.85 37.86 6.59
N THR A 249 -7.12 36.85 5.74
CA THR A 249 -7.89 35.67 6.10
C THR A 249 -6.98 34.61 6.72
N VAL A 250 -7.37 34.04 7.86
CA VAL A 250 -6.72 32.87 8.47
C VAL A 250 -7.67 31.70 8.49
N PHE A 251 -7.13 30.48 8.38
CA PHE A 251 -7.86 29.25 8.67
C PHE A 251 -7.48 28.74 10.05
N THR A 252 -8.49 28.43 10.87
CA THR A 252 -8.27 27.82 12.18
C THR A 252 -9.26 26.69 12.46
N THR A 253 -8.77 25.57 13.01
CA THR A 253 -9.62 24.49 13.55
C THR A 253 -10.12 24.79 14.96
N ARG A 254 -9.69 25.92 15.55
CA ARG A 254 -9.97 26.32 16.92
C ARG A 254 -10.52 27.77 16.99
N PRO A 255 -11.62 28.10 16.30
CA PRO A 255 -12.23 29.42 16.39
C PRO A 255 -12.68 29.77 17.83
N ASP A 256 -12.92 28.77 18.68
CA ASP A 256 -13.20 28.93 20.10
C ASP A 256 -12.08 29.68 20.86
N THR A 257 -10.85 29.69 20.33
CA THR A 257 -9.72 30.35 20.97
C THR A 257 -9.43 31.76 20.46
N LEU A 258 -10.26 32.31 19.56
CA LEU A 258 -10.08 33.64 18.96
C LEU A 258 -9.90 34.77 19.97
N PHE A 259 -10.56 34.69 21.13
CA PHE A 259 -10.43 35.70 22.20
C PHE A 259 -9.02 35.75 22.82
N GLY A 260 -8.24 34.62 22.69
CA GLY A 260 -6.87 34.48 23.15
C GLY A 260 -5.80 34.85 22.12
N CYS A 261 -6.20 35.27 20.92
CA CYS A 261 -5.30 35.74 19.92
C CYS A 261 -4.61 37.04 20.42
N SER A 262 -3.35 36.93 20.83
CA SER A 262 -2.59 38.03 21.38
C SER A 262 -1.57 38.62 20.40
N PHE A 263 -1.25 37.91 19.33
CA PHE A 263 -0.49 38.37 18.17
C PHE A 263 -0.91 37.59 16.91
N PHE A 264 -0.52 38.12 15.77
CA PHE A 264 -0.86 37.58 14.46
C PHE A 264 0.44 37.28 13.72
N LEU A 265 0.49 36.16 13.02
CA LEU A 265 1.72 35.70 12.39
C LEU A 265 1.56 35.58 10.88
N LEU A 266 2.58 36.01 10.17
CA LEU A 266 2.76 35.75 8.73
C LEU A 266 3.93 34.81 8.51
N ALA A 267 3.79 33.93 7.54
CA ALA A 267 4.91 33.14 7.07
C ALA A 267 5.96 34.00 6.39
N PRO A 268 7.26 33.64 6.42
CA PRO A 268 8.30 34.35 5.65
C PRO A 268 8.01 34.43 4.15
N GLU A 269 7.26 33.45 3.63
CA GLU A 269 6.84 33.36 2.22
C GLU A 269 5.48 34.01 1.94
N TYR A 270 4.90 34.76 2.91
CA TYR A 270 3.58 35.37 2.73
C TYR A 270 3.64 36.43 1.62
N ASP A 271 2.72 36.29 0.64
CA ASP A 271 2.64 37.25 -0.48
C ASP A 271 2.25 38.65 0.01
N GLY A 272 3.02 39.64 -0.40
CA GLY A 272 2.86 41.02 0.08
C GLY A 272 3.54 41.35 1.43
N LEU A 273 4.26 40.39 2.09
CA LEU A 273 4.97 40.70 3.36
C LEU A 273 5.95 41.85 3.25
N ILE A 274 6.74 41.89 2.18
CA ILE A 274 7.70 42.97 1.95
C ILE A 274 7.00 44.33 1.75
N GLU A 275 5.88 44.37 1.03
CA GLU A 275 5.10 45.58 0.81
C GLU A 275 4.58 46.20 2.12
N LEU A 276 4.31 45.35 3.13
CA LEU A 276 3.88 45.82 4.44
C LEU A 276 4.98 46.58 5.22
N VAL A 277 6.27 46.31 4.93
CA VAL A 277 7.40 46.82 5.71
C VAL A 277 8.37 47.67 4.89
N GLU A 278 8.21 47.79 3.58
CA GLU A 278 9.12 48.48 2.68
C GLU A 278 9.25 49.98 3.10
N GLY A 279 10.49 50.43 3.25
CA GLY A 279 10.80 51.80 3.67
C GLY A 279 10.58 52.10 5.16
N THR A 280 10.12 51.12 5.96
CA THR A 280 9.94 51.26 7.41
C THR A 280 11.20 50.86 8.20
N GLU A 281 11.24 51.22 9.49
CA GLU A 281 12.31 50.77 10.40
C GLU A 281 12.31 49.25 10.67
N TYR A 282 11.24 48.56 10.33
CA TYR A 282 11.04 47.11 10.56
C TYR A 282 11.57 46.26 9.39
N GLU A 283 11.78 46.82 8.20
CA GLU A 283 12.15 46.11 6.99
C GLU A 283 13.40 45.24 7.17
N ALA A 284 14.45 45.75 7.79
CA ALA A 284 15.72 45.02 7.95
C ALA A 284 15.55 43.75 8.80
N ALA A 285 14.82 43.85 9.91
CA ALA A 285 14.58 42.72 10.79
C ALA A 285 13.67 41.63 10.13
N VAL A 286 12.67 42.05 9.35
CA VAL A 286 11.80 41.14 8.60
C VAL A 286 12.59 40.38 7.53
N ARG A 287 13.46 41.10 6.78
CA ARG A 287 14.34 40.46 5.78
C ARG A 287 15.29 39.44 6.39
N GLU A 288 15.83 39.69 7.59
CA GLU A 288 16.69 38.76 8.30
C GLU A 288 15.95 37.44 8.64
N VAL A 289 14.67 37.52 9.02
CA VAL A 289 13.84 36.34 9.29
C VAL A 289 13.58 35.55 7.99
N ILE A 290 13.28 36.24 6.88
CA ILE A 290 13.08 35.62 5.58
C ILE A 290 14.36 34.88 5.14
N GLU A 291 15.51 35.54 5.14
CA GLU A 291 16.81 34.96 4.79
C GLU A 291 17.20 33.77 5.70
N GLY A 292 16.81 33.85 6.98
CA GLY A 292 17.00 32.77 7.95
C GLY A 292 16.16 31.55 7.61
N ALA A 293 14.89 31.78 7.27
CA ALA A 293 13.93 30.72 6.93
C ALA A 293 14.29 29.97 5.62
N GLU A 294 14.91 30.66 4.65
CA GLU A 294 15.37 30.07 3.40
C GLU A 294 16.46 29.00 3.60
N LYS A 295 17.19 29.05 4.70
CA LYS A 295 18.30 28.12 5.03
C LYS A 295 17.82 26.82 5.69
N VAL A 296 16.55 26.76 6.08
CA VAL A 296 15.97 25.62 6.81
C VAL A 296 14.75 25.12 6.05
N THR A 297 14.59 23.80 5.93
CA THR A 297 13.43 23.24 5.21
C THR A 297 12.11 23.55 5.94
N ALA A 298 11.01 23.67 5.20
CA ALA A 298 9.67 23.89 5.77
C ALA A 298 9.28 22.79 6.77
N VAL A 299 9.75 21.55 6.54
CA VAL A 299 9.51 20.40 7.42
C VAL A 299 10.24 20.58 8.75
N GLU A 300 11.53 20.93 8.73
CA GLU A 300 12.31 21.19 9.94
C GLU A 300 11.72 22.35 10.75
N ARG A 301 11.29 23.43 10.07
CA ARG A 301 10.61 24.56 10.71
C ARG A 301 9.30 24.17 11.39
N ALA A 302 8.53 23.26 10.77
CA ALA A 302 7.24 22.79 11.28
C ALA A 302 7.36 21.80 12.45
N GLN A 303 8.49 21.09 12.61
CA GLN A 303 8.69 20.03 13.62
C GLN A 303 8.83 20.55 15.06
N GLY A 304 8.97 21.86 15.27
CA GLY A 304 8.88 22.46 16.61
C GLY A 304 10.14 22.43 17.48
N ASP A 305 11.16 21.64 17.10
CA ASP A 305 12.39 21.46 17.91
C ASP A 305 13.42 22.59 17.74
N LEU A 306 13.23 23.46 16.76
CA LEU A 306 14.13 24.59 16.50
C LEU A 306 13.74 25.80 17.34
N GLU A 307 14.75 26.60 17.68
CA GLU A 307 14.54 27.94 18.28
C GLU A 307 13.76 28.82 17.32
N LYS A 308 12.61 29.38 17.77
CA LYS A 308 11.72 30.21 16.96
C LYS A 308 12.30 31.63 16.81
N HIS A 309 12.35 32.13 15.57
CA HIS A 309 12.77 33.50 15.27
C HIS A 309 11.63 34.26 14.58
N GLY A 310 11.56 35.56 14.84
CA GLY A 310 10.55 36.40 14.22
C GLY A 310 10.87 37.89 14.41
N ALA A 311 10.16 38.70 13.67
CA ALA A 311 10.26 40.16 13.71
C ALA A 311 8.89 40.82 13.68
N PHE A 312 8.72 41.89 14.43
CA PHE A 312 7.53 42.73 14.36
C PHE A 312 7.51 43.52 13.06
N THR A 313 6.37 43.57 12.38
CA THR A 313 6.19 44.25 11.08
C THR A 313 5.84 45.71 11.19
N GLY A 314 5.62 46.22 12.42
CA GLY A 314 5.07 47.57 12.63
C GLY A 314 3.56 47.70 12.34
N ARG A 315 2.92 46.60 11.93
CA ARG A 315 1.49 46.58 11.56
C ARG A 315 0.66 45.88 12.62
N TYR A 316 -0.66 46.14 12.57
CA TYR A 316 -1.67 45.54 13.42
C TYR A 316 -2.81 45.02 12.60
N VAL A 317 -3.53 44.05 13.12
CA VAL A 317 -4.82 43.60 12.59
C VAL A 317 -5.87 43.69 13.68
N VAL A 318 -7.17 43.85 13.29
CA VAL A 318 -8.29 43.87 14.21
C VAL A 318 -8.87 42.47 14.30
N ASN A 319 -8.91 41.91 15.50
CA ASN A 319 -9.56 40.64 15.78
C ASN A 319 -11.10 40.82 15.66
N PRO A 320 -11.77 40.09 14.72
CA PRO A 320 -13.18 40.36 14.39
C PRO A 320 -14.16 40.03 15.54
N ILE A 321 -13.79 39.10 16.44
CA ILE A 321 -14.70 38.65 17.50
C ILE A 321 -14.76 39.60 18.71
N ASN A 322 -13.69 40.39 18.99
CA ASN A 322 -13.60 41.21 20.18
C ASN A 322 -13.13 42.66 19.89
N GLY A 323 -12.81 42.97 18.63
CA GLY A 323 -12.38 44.31 18.19
C GLY A 323 -10.99 44.72 18.67
N LYS A 324 -10.21 43.87 19.31
CA LYS A 324 -8.85 44.20 19.77
C LYS A 324 -7.88 44.26 18.61
N LYS A 325 -6.99 45.25 18.65
CA LYS A 325 -5.84 45.34 17.74
C LYS A 325 -4.73 44.44 18.25
N VAL A 326 -4.24 43.53 17.40
CA VAL A 326 -3.15 42.61 17.71
C VAL A 326 -1.96 42.83 16.78
N PRO A 327 -0.70 42.81 17.27
CA PRO A 327 0.47 43.08 16.47
C PRO A 327 0.73 41.96 15.45
N VAL A 328 1.16 42.34 14.25
CA VAL A 328 1.54 41.43 13.17
C VAL A 328 3.04 41.19 13.19
N TRP A 329 3.42 39.90 13.30
CA TRP A 329 4.80 39.45 13.29
C TRP A 329 5.05 38.55 12.10
N VAL A 330 6.27 38.50 11.59
CA VAL A 330 6.75 37.40 10.76
C VAL A 330 7.44 36.36 11.66
N ALA A 331 7.21 35.08 11.44
CA ALA A 331 7.84 34.02 12.23
C ALA A 331 8.25 32.84 11.36
N ASP A 332 9.46 32.33 11.62
CA ASP A 332 10.07 31.23 10.84
C ASP A 332 9.36 29.88 10.97
N TYR A 333 8.62 29.63 12.06
CA TYR A 333 7.87 28.39 12.27
C TYR A 333 6.47 28.35 11.60
N VAL A 334 6.04 29.47 11.01
CA VAL A 334 4.83 29.53 10.17
C VAL A 334 5.21 29.18 8.74
N VAL A 335 4.46 28.26 8.14
CA VAL A 335 4.69 27.80 6.76
C VAL A 335 3.53 28.19 5.87
N ALA A 336 3.83 28.69 4.67
CA ALA A 336 2.81 29.11 3.70
C ALA A 336 2.10 27.93 3.03
N ASP A 337 2.68 26.75 3.07
CA ASP A 337 2.17 25.54 2.38
C ASP A 337 0.87 24.99 2.97
N TYR A 338 0.43 25.44 4.14
CA TYR A 338 -0.82 25.04 4.79
C TYR A 338 -1.62 26.28 5.22
N GLY A 339 -2.86 26.35 4.77
CA GLY A 339 -3.73 27.49 5.05
C GLY A 339 -3.45 28.68 4.14
N THR A 340 -3.53 29.90 4.69
CA THR A 340 -3.38 31.16 3.97
C THR A 340 -1.96 31.77 4.10
N GLY A 341 -1.01 31.07 4.76
CA GLY A 341 0.27 31.65 5.14
C GLY A 341 0.19 32.67 6.27
N ALA A 342 -1.01 32.84 6.85
CA ALA A 342 -1.27 33.71 8.00
C ALA A 342 -1.91 32.89 9.13
N VAL A 343 -1.53 33.16 10.37
CA VAL A 343 -1.98 32.41 11.54
C VAL A 343 -2.34 33.38 12.68
N MET A 344 -3.48 33.17 13.32
CA MET A 344 -3.77 33.74 14.61
C MET A 344 -3.01 33.01 15.71
N ALA A 345 -2.17 33.68 16.44
CA ALA A 345 -1.39 33.09 17.51
C ALA A 345 -2.16 33.06 18.84
N VAL A 346 -2.27 31.89 19.45
CA VAL A 346 -2.95 31.70 20.74
C VAL A 346 -2.02 31.00 21.73
N PRO A 347 -1.11 31.74 22.36
CA PRO A 347 -0.01 31.17 23.14
C PRO A 347 -0.44 30.37 24.36
N CYS A 348 -1.64 30.55 24.88
CA CYS A 348 -2.13 29.71 25.97
C CYS A 348 -2.55 28.31 25.51
N GLY A 349 -2.79 28.08 24.20
CA GLY A 349 -3.33 26.84 23.62
C GLY A 349 -2.47 26.21 22.52
N ASP A 350 -1.30 26.76 22.19
CA ASP A 350 -0.32 26.21 21.25
C ASP A 350 1.08 26.43 21.81
N GLN A 351 1.85 25.35 21.92
CA GLN A 351 3.18 25.37 22.53
C GLN A 351 4.18 26.21 21.73
N ARG A 352 4.11 26.23 20.41
CA ARG A 352 5.00 27.02 19.55
C ARG A 352 4.74 28.52 19.75
N ASP A 353 3.46 28.91 19.79
CA ASP A 353 3.04 30.28 20.08
C ASP A 353 3.43 30.69 21.51
N PHE A 354 3.32 29.76 22.47
CA PHE A 354 3.72 29.97 23.85
C PHE A 354 5.23 30.31 23.98
N GLU A 355 6.09 29.49 23.35
CA GLU A 355 7.54 29.70 23.36
C GLU A 355 7.92 31.00 22.66
N PHE A 356 7.28 31.30 21.53
CA PHE A 356 7.46 32.58 20.82
C PHE A 356 7.04 33.76 21.69
N ALA A 357 5.86 33.71 22.30
CA ALA A 357 5.36 34.76 23.20
C ALA A 357 6.30 35.01 24.37
N ARG A 358 6.82 33.94 25.00
CA ARG A 358 7.81 34.06 26.11
C ARG A 358 9.12 34.71 25.67
N LYS A 359 9.63 34.31 24.48
CA LYS A 359 10.86 34.86 23.91
C LYS A 359 10.76 36.37 23.63
N TYR A 360 9.64 36.79 23.07
CA TYR A 360 9.47 38.20 22.65
C TYR A 360 8.66 39.05 23.62
N GLY A 361 8.29 38.50 24.78
CA GLY A 361 7.58 39.24 25.82
C GLY A 361 6.13 39.62 25.45
N LEU A 362 5.47 38.79 24.61
CA LEU A 362 4.09 38.98 24.19
C LEU A 362 3.10 38.43 25.22
N PRO A 363 1.86 38.96 25.28
CA PRO A 363 0.85 38.50 26.25
C PRO A 363 0.43 37.02 26.05
N VAL A 364 0.21 36.32 27.15
CA VAL A 364 -0.30 34.94 27.19
C VAL A 364 -1.60 34.89 28.00
N PRO A 365 -2.71 35.38 27.44
CA PRO A 365 -4.00 35.37 28.13
C PRO A 365 -4.60 33.97 28.22
N PRO A 366 -5.10 33.52 29.38
CA PRO A 366 -5.81 32.25 29.50
C PRO A 366 -7.17 32.35 28.80
N ILE A 367 -7.49 31.33 27.98
CA ILE A 367 -8.74 31.27 27.22
C ILE A 367 -9.50 29.97 27.45
N ILE A 368 -8.79 28.86 27.59
CA ILE A 368 -9.38 27.56 27.93
C ILE A 368 -8.70 27.03 29.18
N LEU A 369 -9.52 26.61 30.15
CA LEU A 369 -9.05 26.06 31.42
C LEU A 369 -9.80 24.77 31.77
N PRO A 370 -9.17 23.84 32.48
CA PRO A 370 -9.89 22.73 33.11
C PRO A 370 -10.96 23.28 34.10
N LYS A 371 -12.06 22.55 34.28
CA LYS A 371 -13.12 22.98 35.16
C LYS A 371 -12.68 23.01 36.63
N GLU A 372 -11.69 22.20 36.97
CA GLU A 372 -11.11 22.05 38.29
C GLU A 372 -10.04 23.10 38.62
N ASP A 373 -9.68 23.94 37.64
CA ASP A 373 -8.65 24.99 37.81
C ASP A 373 -9.21 26.14 38.67
N GLU A 374 -8.42 26.57 39.65
CA GLU A 374 -8.80 27.70 40.53
C GLU A 374 -9.00 29.01 39.75
N LEU A 375 -8.22 29.21 38.69
CA LEU A 375 -8.34 30.37 37.81
C LEU A 375 -9.65 30.33 37.00
N TYR A 376 -10.10 29.12 36.60
CA TYR A 376 -11.41 28.96 35.96
C TYR A 376 -12.54 29.46 36.89
N GLU A 377 -12.56 28.99 38.14
CA GLU A 377 -13.54 29.39 39.13
C GLU A 377 -13.56 30.91 39.39
N GLN A 378 -12.40 31.57 39.30
CA GLN A 378 -12.30 33.03 39.42
C GLN A 378 -12.80 33.77 38.19
N LEU A 379 -12.49 33.31 36.99
CA LEU A 379 -12.78 33.99 35.72
C LEU A 379 -14.17 33.74 35.16
N LYS A 380 -14.81 32.61 35.49
CA LYS A 380 -16.14 32.25 34.94
C LYS A 380 -17.25 33.20 35.38
N ASP A 381 -17.15 33.76 36.61
CA ASP A 381 -18.18 34.63 37.21
C ASP A 381 -17.80 36.12 37.26
N GLN A 382 -16.51 36.44 36.97
CA GLN A 382 -16.01 37.81 37.05
C GLN A 382 -15.67 38.34 35.66
N GLN A 383 -16.66 38.79 34.92
CA GLN A 383 -16.52 39.31 33.55
C GLN A 383 -15.62 40.53 33.44
N ASP A 384 -15.44 41.29 34.50
CA ASP A 384 -14.57 42.50 34.55
C ASP A 384 -13.12 42.17 34.91
N MET A 385 -12.82 40.94 35.32
CA MET A 385 -11.45 40.52 35.62
C MET A 385 -10.70 40.12 34.33
N VAL A 386 -9.59 40.83 34.03
CA VAL A 386 -8.79 40.51 32.88
C VAL A 386 -7.40 40.01 33.36
N VAL A 387 -7.07 38.80 32.94
CA VAL A 387 -5.70 38.23 33.14
C VAL A 387 -5.01 38.24 31.79
N GLU A 388 -3.97 39.09 31.68
CA GLU A 388 -3.21 39.23 30.42
C GLU A 388 -2.10 38.20 30.28
N ASN A 389 -1.58 37.66 31.40
CA ASN A 389 -0.48 36.71 31.41
C ASN A 389 -0.71 35.60 32.44
N VAL A 390 -0.48 34.39 32.06
CA VAL A 390 -0.39 33.24 32.96
C VAL A 390 1.07 32.92 33.27
N ASP A 391 1.35 32.43 34.46
CA ASP A 391 2.68 31.98 34.88
C ASP A 391 2.77 30.42 34.72
N TRP A 392 2.60 29.97 33.49
CA TRP A 392 2.69 28.56 33.14
C TRP A 392 4.08 28.22 32.61
N GLU A 393 4.48 26.95 32.75
CA GLU A 393 5.72 26.41 32.16
C GLU A 393 5.51 25.95 30.71
N GLN A 394 4.26 25.61 30.33
CA GLN A 394 3.86 25.13 29.01
C GLN A 394 2.42 25.55 28.69
N SER A 395 2.04 25.48 27.41
CA SER A 395 0.66 25.74 26.96
C SER A 395 -0.33 24.68 27.45
N PHE A 396 -1.63 25.03 27.48
CA PHE A 396 -2.70 24.08 27.75
C PHE A 396 -3.46 23.74 26.47
N GLU A 397 -3.10 22.60 25.84
CA GLU A 397 -3.62 22.19 24.53
C GLU A 397 -4.87 21.28 24.61
N ALA A 398 -5.26 20.88 25.81
CA ALA A 398 -6.39 19.98 26.02
C ALA A 398 -7.76 20.68 25.86
N THR A 399 -8.82 19.88 25.86
CA THR A 399 -10.20 20.40 25.97
C THR A 399 -10.45 20.98 27.37
N GLY A 400 -11.31 21.98 27.45
CA GLY A 400 -11.63 22.64 28.70
C GLY A 400 -12.83 23.58 28.55
N TYR A 401 -12.92 24.60 29.38
CA TYR A 401 -14.01 25.59 29.37
C TYR A 401 -13.46 26.97 29.07
N LEU A 402 -14.18 27.70 28.24
CA LEU A 402 -13.80 29.07 27.86
C LEU A 402 -13.87 30.03 29.02
N VAL A 403 -12.85 30.87 29.15
CA VAL A 403 -12.77 32.02 30.04
C VAL A 403 -12.44 33.28 29.25
N GLN A 404 -12.74 34.47 29.76
CA GLN A 404 -12.44 35.75 29.10
C GLN A 404 -12.94 35.84 27.64
N SER A 405 -14.00 35.09 27.29
CA SER A 405 -14.51 34.94 25.92
C SER A 405 -15.89 35.55 25.74
N GLY A 406 -16.17 36.66 26.49
CA GLY A 406 -17.47 37.36 26.42
C GLY A 406 -18.64 36.41 26.67
N LYS A 407 -19.65 36.42 25.80
CA LYS A 407 -20.86 35.60 25.93
C LYS A 407 -20.60 34.06 25.85
N TYR A 408 -19.45 33.66 25.43
CA TYR A 408 -19.06 32.24 25.32
C TYR A 408 -18.34 31.72 26.59
N THR A 409 -18.02 32.60 27.55
CA THR A 409 -17.40 32.20 28.81
C THR A 409 -18.23 31.14 29.54
N GLY A 410 -17.59 30.06 29.97
CA GLY A 410 -18.21 28.88 30.58
C GLY A 410 -18.71 27.82 29.61
N MET A 411 -18.68 28.06 28.30
CA MET A 411 -18.94 27.01 27.27
C MET A 411 -17.75 26.04 27.19
N GLU A 412 -18.05 24.78 26.84
CA GLU A 412 -17.03 23.80 26.55
C GLU A 412 -16.30 24.19 25.26
N GLY A 413 -14.96 24.27 25.33
CA GLY A 413 -14.06 24.57 24.23
C GLY A 413 -13.32 23.30 23.76
N GLY A 414 -12.86 23.30 22.54
CA GLY A 414 -12.19 22.19 21.90
C GLY A 414 -12.64 22.04 20.44
N LYS A 415 -11.99 21.17 19.68
CA LYS A 415 -12.43 20.87 18.32
C LYS A 415 -13.86 20.33 18.33
N HIS A 416 -14.71 20.81 17.41
CA HIS A 416 -16.12 20.41 17.27
C HIS A 416 -16.97 20.63 18.54
N SER A 417 -16.60 21.61 19.38
CA SER A 417 -17.35 21.97 20.57
C SER A 417 -18.54 22.92 20.25
N PRO A 418 -19.56 23.01 21.12
CA PRO A 418 -20.64 23.97 20.96
C PRO A 418 -20.17 25.43 20.87
N ALA A 419 -19.03 25.77 21.46
CA ALA A 419 -18.43 27.09 21.36
C ALA A 419 -17.94 27.39 19.95
N VAL A 420 -17.35 26.40 19.27
CA VAL A 420 -16.92 26.49 17.87
C VAL A 420 -18.10 26.85 16.97
N ASP A 421 -19.20 26.08 17.07
CA ASP A 421 -20.39 26.31 16.24
C ASP A 421 -20.99 27.69 16.48
N ALA A 422 -21.09 28.11 17.74
CA ALA A 422 -21.65 29.40 18.10
C ALA A 422 -20.79 30.59 17.60
N ILE A 423 -19.45 30.45 17.68
CA ILE A 423 -18.52 31.49 17.22
C ILE A 423 -18.53 31.59 15.69
N ILE A 424 -18.54 30.44 14.99
CA ILE A 424 -18.65 30.44 13.53
C ILE A 424 -19.94 31.13 13.09
N ALA A 425 -21.08 30.78 13.68
CA ALA A 425 -22.36 31.40 13.34
C ALA A 425 -22.36 32.94 13.53
N ASP A 426 -21.70 33.44 14.58
CA ASP A 426 -21.59 34.87 14.80
C ASP A 426 -20.62 35.57 13.82
N LEU A 427 -19.51 34.90 13.46
CA LEU A 427 -18.60 35.39 12.43
C LEU A 427 -19.27 35.45 11.05
N GLU A 428 -20.08 34.45 10.69
CA GLU A 428 -20.86 34.44 9.46
C GLU A 428 -21.90 35.57 9.46
N ALA A 429 -22.61 35.76 10.57
CA ALA A 429 -23.58 36.84 10.71
C ALA A 429 -22.96 38.24 10.62
N ALA A 430 -21.69 38.37 11.06
CA ALA A 430 -20.91 39.61 10.98
C ALA A 430 -20.25 39.81 9.60
N GLY A 431 -20.27 38.82 8.71
CA GLY A 431 -19.55 38.81 7.42
C GLY A 431 -18.03 38.85 7.60
N LYS A 432 -17.52 38.29 8.71
CA LYS A 432 -16.08 38.25 9.09
C LYS A 432 -15.53 36.82 9.23
N GLY A 433 -16.22 35.84 8.70
CA GLY A 433 -15.72 34.47 8.66
C GLY A 433 -16.79 33.50 8.15
N LYS A 434 -16.44 32.27 7.93
CA LYS A 434 -17.33 31.18 7.49
C LYS A 434 -16.77 29.83 7.88
N LEU A 435 -17.66 28.84 7.99
CA LEU A 435 -17.23 27.44 8.07
C LEU A 435 -16.42 27.09 6.83
N SER A 436 -15.29 26.43 7.01
CA SER A 436 -14.41 26.01 5.91
C SER A 436 -13.83 24.63 6.18
N VAL A 437 -13.66 23.87 5.12
CA VAL A 437 -12.97 22.57 5.11
C VAL A 437 -11.72 22.72 4.26
N GLN A 438 -10.60 22.36 4.83
CA GLN A 438 -9.32 22.34 4.12
C GLN A 438 -8.72 20.94 4.12
N TYR A 439 -7.89 20.68 3.14
CA TYR A 439 -7.18 19.40 2.98
C TYR A 439 -5.67 19.66 2.99
N ARG A 440 -4.92 18.72 3.59
CA ARG A 440 -3.46 18.73 3.50
C ARG A 440 -2.99 18.27 2.13
N LEU A 441 -3.77 17.38 1.50
CA LEU A 441 -3.53 16.90 0.14
C LEU A 441 -3.33 18.11 -0.80
N ARG A 442 -2.31 18.02 -1.65
CA ARG A 442 -2.01 19.00 -2.70
C ARG A 442 -2.25 18.38 -4.06
N ASP A 443 -2.43 19.24 -5.07
CA ASP A 443 -2.51 18.79 -6.46
C ASP A 443 -1.26 18.01 -6.84
N TRP A 444 -1.46 16.97 -7.62
CA TRP A 444 -0.39 16.07 -8.02
C TRP A 444 0.48 16.72 -9.10
N LEU A 445 1.72 17.04 -8.76
CA LEU A 445 2.75 17.56 -9.66
C LEU A 445 3.21 16.46 -10.61
N ILE A 446 2.85 16.57 -11.89
CA ILE A 446 3.15 15.54 -12.89
C ILE A 446 4.35 15.83 -13.78
N SER A 447 4.80 17.08 -13.91
CA SER A 447 5.96 17.45 -14.74
C SER A 447 7.26 16.81 -14.24
N ARG A 448 8.02 16.24 -15.17
CA ARG A 448 9.39 15.75 -14.93
C ARG A 448 10.31 16.23 -16.05
N GLN A 449 11.44 16.82 -15.68
CA GLN A 449 12.49 17.27 -16.62
C GLN A 449 13.40 16.09 -16.98
N ARG A 450 12.78 15.04 -17.54
CA ARG A 450 13.44 13.77 -17.87
C ARG A 450 13.01 13.30 -19.23
N TYR A 451 13.95 12.74 -19.97
CA TYR A 451 13.73 12.22 -21.31
C TYR A 451 12.88 10.94 -21.30
N TRP A 452 13.24 9.96 -20.45
CA TRP A 452 12.58 8.66 -20.44
C TRP A 452 11.29 8.68 -19.63
N GLY A 453 10.22 9.19 -20.24
CA GLY A 453 8.90 9.35 -19.66
C GLY A 453 7.82 9.55 -20.72
N ASN A 454 6.56 9.52 -20.34
CA ASN A 454 5.43 9.78 -21.24
C ASN A 454 5.37 11.29 -21.56
N PRO A 455 5.55 11.71 -22.83
CA PRO A 455 5.49 13.12 -23.21
C PRO A 455 4.14 13.78 -22.87
N ILE A 456 4.16 14.99 -22.36
CA ILE A 456 2.97 15.78 -22.12
C ILE A 456 2.47 16.33 -23.46
N PRO A 457 1.20 16.05 -23.88
CA PRO A 457 0.68 16.41 -25.20
C PRO A 457 0.21 17.88 -25.26
N ALA A 458 1.14 18.84 -25.08
CA ALA A 458 0.88 20.28 -25.10
C ALA A 458 1.80 21.00 -26.10
N ILE A 459 1.30 22.10 -26.67
CA ILE A 459 1.99 22.93 -27.66
C ILE A 459 1.91 24.40 -27.21
N TYR A 460 3.03 25.11 -27.27
CA TYR A 460 3.16 26.54 -26.97
C TYR A 460 3.16 27.35 -28.26
N CYS A 461 2.15 28.16 -28.44
CA CYS A 461 1.98 29.06 -29.58
C CYS A 461 1.96 30.51 -29.09
N ASP A 462 2.77 31.39 -29.67
CA ASP A 462 2.85 32.80 -29.27
C ASP A 462 1.51 33.55 -29.47
N GLU A 463 0.65 33.09 -30.37
CA GLU A 463 -0.67 33.70 -30.65
C GLU A 463 -1.84 33.04 -29.93
N CYS A 464 -1.77 31.69 -29.75
CA CYS A 464 -2.90 30.91 -29.21
C CYS A 464 -2.73 30.53 -27.75
N GLY A 465 -1.55 30.81 -27.18
CA GLY A 465 -1.18 30.35 -25.85
C GLY A 465 -0.87 28.86 -25.85
N ILE A 466 -1.20 28.17 -24.76
CA ILE A 466 -1.01 26.71 -24.60
C ILE A 466 -2.19 26.00 -25.29
N VAL A 467 -1.87 25.08 -26.20
CA VAL A 467 -2.85 24.36 -27.01
C VAL A 467 -2.61 22.85 -26.86
N PRO A 468 -3.66 22.03 -26.63
CA PRO A 468 -3.51 20.58 -26.63
C PRO A 468 -3.15 20.04 -28.02
N VAL A 469 -2.40 18.93 -28.04
CA VAL A 469 -2.19 18.14 -29.26
C VAL A 469 -3.53 17.51 -29.65
N PRO A 470 -3.94 17.54 -30.94
CA PRO A 470 -5.17 16.86 -31.38
C PRO A 470 -5.12 15.36 -31.10
N GLU A 471 -6.26 14.75 -30.75
CA GLU A 471 -6.32 13.31 -30.42
C GLU A 471 -5.87 12.41 -31.58
N GLU A 472 -6.16 12.82 -32.80
CA GLU A 472 -5.75 12.14 -34.06
C GLU A 472 -4.23 12.13 -34.27
N ASP A 473 -3.49 13.06 -33.65
CA ASP A 473 -2.04 13.19 -33.74
C ASP A 473 -1.30 12.44 -32.60
N LEU A 474 -2.04 11.76 -31.71
CA LEU A 474 -1.45 10.93 -30.65
C LEU A 474 -0.97 9.59 -31.19
N PRO A 475 0.16 9.06 -30.71
CA PRO A 475 0.96 9.60 -29.62
C PRO A 475 1.96 10.68 -30.07
N VAL A 476 2.26 11.62 -29.16
CA VAL A 476 3.50 12.38 -29.24
C VAL A 476 4.63 11.41 -28.93
N GLU A 477 5.36 10.97 -29.97
CA GLU A 477 6.38 9.91 -29.82
C GLU A 477 7.69 10.47 -29.26
N LEU A 478 8.34 9.71 -28.36
CA LEU A 478 9.70 10.00 -27.88
C LEU A 478 10.71 9.74 -29.03
N PRO A 479 11.63 10.67 -29.31
CA PRO A 479 12.73 10.40 -30.23
C PRO A 479 13.70 9.37 -29.60
N LEU A 480 14.07 8.31 -30.33
CA LEU A 480 14.96 7.26 -29.87
C LEU A 480 16.43 7.47 -30.25
N ASP A 481 16.75 8.56 -30.92
CA ASP A 481 18.07 8.94 -31.39
C ASP A 481 18.81 9.97 -30.50
N LEU A 482 18.21 10.30 -29.34
CA LEU A 482 18.79 11.23 -28.37
C LEU A 482 19.93 10.57 -27.57
N ASP A 483 21.09 11.23 -27.53
CA ASP A 483 22.26 10.73 -26.77
C ASP A 483 22.34 11.35 -25.38
N ILE A 484 21.55 10.78 -24.44
CA ILE A 484 21.53 11.23 -23.04
C ILE A 484 22.87 11.05 -22.31
N THR A 485 23.77 10.20 -22.82
CA THR A 485 25.10 10.00 -22.22
C THR A 485 26.01 11.22 -22.44
N LYS A 486 25.70 12.05 -23.44
CA LYS A 486 26.34 13.36 -23.68
C LYS A 486 25.66 14.53 -22.96
N GLY A 487 24.61 14.25 -22.19
CA GLY A 487 23.82 15.27 -21.50
C GLY A 487 22.76 15.95 -22.36
N GLU A 488 22.44 15.39 -23.53
CA GLU A 488 21.34 15.89 -24.37
C GLU A 488 20.01 15.69 -23.66
N GLN A 489 19.17 16.72 -23.72
CA GLN A 489 17.81 16.72 -23.14
C GLN A 489 16.78 16.77 -24.26
N LEU A 490 15.54 16.38 -23.95
CA LEU A 490 14.42 16.42 -24.90
C LEU A 490 14.23 17.84 -25.49
N ALA A 491 14.50 18.88 -24.72
CA ALA A 491 14.47 20.28 -25.15
C ALA A 491 15.52 20.62 -26.23
N ASP A 492 16.61 19.86 -26.34
CA ASP A 492 17.66 20.07 -27.35
C ASP A 492 17.33 19.44 -28.70
N HIS A 493 16.34 18.53 -28.73
CA HIS A 493 15.95 17.78 -29.93
C HIS A 493 15.00 18.60 -30.81
N LYS A 494 15.53 19.33 -31.80
CA LYS A 494 14.76 20.29 -32.61
C LYS A 494 13.56 19.68 -33.31
N GLU A 495 13.71 18.47 -33.89
CA GLU A 495 12.62 17.80 -34.62
C GLU A 495 11.45 17.40 -33.72
N PHE A 496 11.74 17.18 -32.44
CA PHE A 496 10.69 16.97 -31.45
C PHE A 496 10.05 18.29 -31.01
N VAL A 497 10.86 19.30 -30.70
CA VAL A 497 10.43 20.58 -30.16
C VAL A 497 9.67 21.43 -31.16
N GLU A 498 10.19 21.58 -32.39
CA GLU A 498 9.61 22.45 -33.41
C GLU A 498 8.37 21.79 -34.03
N CYS A 499 7.24 22.48 -33.97
CA CYS A 499 5.98 21.99 -34.54
C CYS A 499 5.13 23.13 -35.12
N VAL A 500 3.98 22.78 -35.62
CA VAL A 500 2.98 23.74 -36.12
C VAL A 500 1.78 23.75 -35.17
N CYS A 501 1.34 24.93 -34.80
CA CYS A 501 0.16 25.10 -33.98
C CYS A 501 -1.09 24.56 -34.68
N PRO A 502 -1.80 23.57 -34.10
CA PRO A 502 -2.99 22.97 -34.74
C PRO A 502 -4.16 23.97 -34.87
N LYS A 503 -4.17 25.04 -34.09
CA LYS A 503 -5.25 26.04 -34.08
C LYS A 503 -5.05 27.14 -35.11
N CYS A 504 -3.84 27.63 -35.32
CA CYS A 504 -3.61 28.79 -36.22
C CYS A 504 -2.61 28.49 -37.35
N GLY A 505 -1.96 27.33 -37.39
CA GLY A 505 -1.03 26.94 -38.44
C GLY A 505 0.34 27.64 -38.39
N ARG A 506 0.66 28.40 -37.35
CA ARG A 506 1.96 29.09 -37.18
C ARG A 506 2.99 28.17 -36.54
N PRO A 507 4.32 28.46 -36.65
CA PRO A 507 5.36 27.81 -35.91
C PRO A 507 5.07 27.85 -34.42
N ALA A 508 5.28 26.77 -33.73
CA ALA A 508 5.01 26.56 -32.32
C ALA A 508 6.05 25.58 -31.72
N ARG A 509 6.01 25.37 -30.42
CA ARG A 509 6.94 24.48 -29.73
C ARG A 509 6.15 23.46 -28.91
N ARG A 510 6.60 22.18 -28.90
CA ARG A 510 6.05 21.17 -28.01
C ARG A 510 6.54 21.36 -26.59
N GLU A 511 5.76 20.87 -25.63
CA GLU A 511 6.21 20.65 -24.26
C GLU A 511 7.36 19.63 -24.25
N THR A 512 8.35 19.87 -23.40
CA THR A 512 9.54 19.02 -23.27
C THR A 512 9.62 18.31 -21.90
N ASP A 513 8.72 18.64 -20.98
CA ASP A 513 8.53 17.85 -19.77
C ASP A 513 7.79 16.55 -20.13
N THR A 514 8.13 15.48 -19.38
CA THR A 514 7.40 14.22 -19.40
C THR A 514 6.57 14.06 -18.15
N MET A 515 5.59 13.17 -18.17
CA MET A 515 4.74 12.91 -17.03
C MET A 515 5.45 12.06 -15.98
N ASP A 516 5.10 12.23 -14.72
CA ASP A 516 5.44 11.34 -13.62
C ASP A 516 5.11 9.87 -13.98
N THR A 517 6.02 8.96 -13.66
CA THR A 517 5.88 7.53 -13.92
C THR A 517 4.55 6.97 -13.41
N PHE A 518 4.06 7.44 -12.26
CA PHE A 518 2.79 7.00 -11.69
C PHE A 518 1.57 7.32 -12.54
N THR A 519 1.64 8.25 -13.48
CA THR A 519 0.55 8.48 -14.45
C THR A 519 0.32 7.25 -15.34
N CYS A 520 1.38 6.51 -15.65
CA CYS A 520 1.31 5.28 -16.43
C CYS A 520 0.75 4.12 -15.60
N SER A 521 1.16 3.99 -14.35
CA SER A 521 0.71 2.89 -13.49
C SER A 521 -0.69 3.10 -12.86
N SER A 522 -1.28 4.29 -13.00
CA SER A 522 -2.57 4.60 -12.38
C SER A 522 -3.80 4.06 -13.12
N TRP A 523 -3.62 3.40 -14.27
CA TRP A 523 -4.73 2.86 -15.08
C TRP A 523 -4.40 1.53 -15.78
N TYR A 524 -3.22 0.97 -15.62
CA TYR A 524 -2.74 -0.23 -16.31
C TYR A 524 -3.61 -1.48 -16.07
N TYR A 525 -4.22 -1.58 -14.89
CA TYR A 525 -5.16 -2.64 -14.54
C TYR A 525 -6.41 -2.64 -15.44
N LEU A 526 -6.81 -1.49 -15.96
CA LEU A 526 -7.88 -1.38 -16.95
C LEU A 526 -7.40 -1.83 -18.32
N ARG A 527 -6.17 -1.46 -18.70
CA ARG A 527 -5.59 -1.84 -20.00
C ARG A 527 -5.47 -3.36 -20.13
N TYR A 528 -5.16 -4.06 -19.06
CA TYR A 528 -5.11 -5.53 -19.07
C TYR A 528 -6.45 -6.20 -19.41
N CYS A 529 -7.56 -5.54 -19.17
CA CYS A 529 -8.88 -6.06 -19.56
C CYS A 529 -9.04 -6.13 -21.10
N ASP A 530 -8.37 -5.21 -21.84
CA ASP A 530 -8.44 -5.11 -23.30
C ASP A 530 -7.15 -4.57 -23.91
N PRO A 531 -6.02 -5.31 -23.81
CA PRO A 531 -4.68 -4.78 -24.07
C PRO A 531 -4.41 -4.48 -25.55
N HIS A 532 -5.15 -5.12 -26.47
CA HIS A 532 -4.96 -4.99 -27.91
C HIS A 532 -5.88 -3.96 -28.58
N ASN A 533 -6.70 -3.24 -27.81
CA ASN A 533 -7.59 -2.23 -28.35
C ASN A 533 -6.78 -1.04 -28.88
N ASP A 534 -6.94 -0.75 -30.16
CA ASP A 534 -6.25 0.34 -30.87
C ASP A 534 -7.14 1.58 -31.10
N GLN A 535 -8.43 1.50 -30.71
CA GLN A 535 -9.42 2.57 -30.86
C GLN A 535 -9.68 3.30 -29.53
N LEU A 536 -9.55 2.59 -28.41
CA LEU A 536 -9.83 3.10 -27.06
C LEU A 536 -8.73 2.57 -26.10
N PRO A 537 -8.52 3.23 -24.97
CA PRO A 537 -7.61 2.70 -23.93
C PRO A 537 -8.03 1.30 -23.45
N PHE A 538 -9.34 1.04 -23.45
CA PHE A 538 -10.00 -0.24 -23.21
C PHE A 538 -11.49 -0.12 -23.58
N ALA A 539 -12.15 -1.25 -23.84
CA ALA A 539 -13.60 -1.30 -24.03
C ALA A 539 -14.28 -1.31 -22.64
N SER A 540 -15.29 -0.46 -22.46
CA SER A 540 -16.01 -0.31 -21.18
C SER A 540 -16.69 -1.60 -20.71
N ASP A 541 -17.27 -2.38 -21.63
CA ASP A 541 -17.91 -3.66 -21.32
C ASP A 541 -16.90 -4.69 -20.79
N LYS A 542 -15.69 -4.75 -21.38
CA LYS A 542 -14.61 -5.63 -20.89
C LYS A 542 -14.09 -5.17 -19.54
N ALA A 543 -13.84 -3.85 -19.39
CA ALA A 543 -13.42 -3.30 -18.10
C ALA A 543 -14.46 -3.58 -17.02
N ASN A 544 -15.73 -3.27 -17.24
CA ASN A 544 -16.80 -3.47 -16.25
C ASN A 544 -17.06 -4.96 -15.94
N ARG A 545 -16.69 -5.89 -16.86
CA ARG A 545 -16.76 -7.33 -16.60
C ARG A 545 -15.71 -7.80 -15.60
N TYR A 546 -14.44 -7.37 -15.76
CA TYR A 546 -13.33 -7.91 -14.96
C TYR A 546 -12.99 -7.06 -13.74
N MET A 547 -13.22 -5.77 -13.81
CA MET A 547 -13.00 -4.85 -12.68
C MET A 547 -14.17 -4.91 -11.66
N PRO A 548 -13.94 -4.46 -10.42
CA PRO A 548 -12.63 -4.17 -9.81
C PRO A 548 -11.72 -5.40 -9.72
N VAL A 549 -10.40 -5.20 -9.59
CA VAL A 549 -9.44 -6.27 -9.29
C VAL A 549 -9.85 -6.96 -7.98
N ASP A 550 -10.05 -8.27 -8.01
CA ASP A 550 -10.54 -9.01 -6.84
C ASP A 550 -9.46 -9.17 -5.77
N GLN A 551 -8.21 -9.40 -6.19
CA GLN A 551 -7.07 -9.47 -5.30
C GLN A 551 -5.89 -8.70 -5.88
N TYR A 552 -5.52 -7.61 -5.21
CA TYR A 552 -4.36 -6.80 -5.55
C TYR A 552 -3.23 -7.05 -4.55
N ILE A 553 -1.99 -7.16 -5.02
CA ILE A 553 -0.85 -7.54 -4.19
C ILE A 553 0.32 -6.60 -4.47
N GLY A 554 0.91 -6.01 -3.43
CA GLY A 554 2.05 -5.12 -3.60
C GLY A 554 2.57 -4.54 -2.29
N GLY A 555 3.58 -3.65 -2.37
CA GLY A 555 4.22 -3.05 -1.22
C GLY A 555 3.38 -1.95 -0.55
N ILE A 556 3.44 -1.87 0.78
CA ILE A 556 2.74 -0.84 1.56
C ILE A 556 3.29 0.58 1.31
N GLU A 557 4.51 0.71 0.80
CA GLU A 557 5.14 1.98 0.42
C GLU A 557 4.33 2.76 -0.63
N HIS A 558 3.48 2.07 -1.37
CA HIS A 558 2.59 2.66 -2.37
C HIS A 558 1.27 3.20 -1.80
N ALA A 559 1.05 3.14 -0.49
CA ALA A 559 -0.22 3.53 0.15
C ALA A 559 -0.70 4.93 -0.25
N ILE A 560 0.19 5.93 -0.22
CA ILE A 560 -0.10 7.35 -0.53
C ILE A 560 0.40 7.78 -1.92
N LEU A 561 0.97 6.85 -2.70
CA LEU A 561 1.45 7.04 -4.07
C LEU A 561 0.50 6.33 -5.04
N HIS A 562 0.97 5.27 -5.66
CA HIS A 562 0.25 4.49 -6.67
C HIS A 562 -1.19 4.12 -6.27
N LEU A 563 -1.42 3.66 -5.03
CA LEU A 563 -2.76 3.26 -4.58
C LEU A 563 -3.73 4.45 -4.50
N LEU A 564 -3.27 5.61 -4.06
CA LEU A 564 -4.10 6.83 -4.02
C LEU A 564 -4.37 7.35 -5.44
N TYR A 565 -3.36 7.37 -6.30
CA TYR A 565 -3.48 7.83 -7.67
C TYR A 565 -4.36 6.90 -8.52
N SER A 566 -4.30 5.59 -8.32
CA SER A 566 -5.19 4.62 -8.98
C SER A 566 -6.65 4.85 -8.62
N ARG A 567 -6.96 5.15 -7.36
CA ARG A 567 -8.31 5.52 -6.91
C ARG A 567 -8.79 6.81 -7.60
N PHE A 568 -7.94 7.83 -7.63
CA PHE A 568 -8.23 9.09 -8.32
C PHE A 568 -8.52 8.87 -9.81
N PHE A 569 -7.65 8.13 -10.53
CA PHE A 569 -7.86 7.85 -11.96
C PHE A 569 -9.15 7.07 -12.22
N THR A 570 -9.46 6.08 -11.37
CA THR A 570 -10.70 5.31 -11.48
C THR A 570 -11.93 6.24 -11.39
N LYS A 571 -11.95 7.16 -10.42
CA LYS A 571 -13.05 8.14 -10.26
C LYS A 571 -13.16 9.09 -11.44
N VAL A 572 -12.04 9.57 -11.95
CA VAL A 572 -12.02 10.43 -13.16
C VAL A 572 -12.58 9.69 -14.38
N LEU A 573 -12.19 8.43 -14.58
CA LEU A 573 -12.66 7.60 -15.70
C LEU A 573 -14.14 7.19 -15.53
N ARG A 574 -14.63 6.98 -14.31
CA ARG A 574 -16.04 6.82 -13.99
C ARG A 574 -16.83 8.07 -14.40
N ASP A 575 -16.37 9.25 -14.00
CA ASP A 575 -17.02 10.52 -14.31
C ASP A 575 -16.92 10.88 -15.79
N ALA A 576 -15.99 10.26 -16.51
CA ALA A 576 -15.93 10.29 -17.96
C ALA A 576 -16.87 9.28 -18.63
N GLY A 577 -17.57 8.45 -17.87
CA GLY A 577 -18.50 7.42 -18.37
C GLY A 577 -17.81 6.21 -19.00
N MET A 578 -16.54 5.98 -18.68
CA MET A 578 -15.75 4.87 -19.23
C MET A 578 -15.87 3.59 -18.41
N VAL A 579 -16.11 3.73 -17.10
CA VAL A 579 -16.31 2.61 -16.15
C VAL A 579 -17.50 2.95 -15.24
N ASP A 580 -18.09 1.93 -14.59
CA ASP A 580 -19.27 2.06 -13.72
C ASP A 580 -19.01 1.70 -12.24
N PHE A 581 -17.75 1.67 -11.84
CA PHE A 581 -17.32 1.39 -10.47
C PHE A 581 -16.46 2.54 -9.90
N ASP A 582 -16.41 2.65 -8.56
CA ASP A 582 -15.77 3.74 -7.83
C ASP A 582 -14.32 3.46 -7.46
N GLU A 583 -13.97 2.19 -7.19
CA GLU A 583 -12.68 1.80 -6.63
C GLU A 583 -12.03 0.72 -7.48
N PRO A 584 -10.70 0.78 -7.68
CA PRO A 584 -10.01 -0.14 -8.59
C PRO A 584 -9.76 -1.54 -8.02
N PHE A 585 -9.63 -1.67 -6.68
CA PHE A 585 -9.18 -2.90 -6.02
C PHE A 585 -10.08 -3.27 -4.86
N THR A 586 -10.67 -4.47 -4.89
CA THR A 586 -11.57 -4.98 -3.84
C THR A 586 -10.78 -5.38 -2.59
N ASN A 587 -9.78 -6.26 -2.77
CA ASN A 587 -8.93 -6.71 -1.68
C ASN A 587 -7.47 -6.32 -1.96
N LEU A 588 -6.80 -5.78 -0.96
CA LEU A 588 -5.39 -5.43 -1.00
C LEU A 588 -4.60 -6.29 -0.01
N LEU A 589 -3.58 -6.97 -0.52
CA LEU A 589 -2.60 -7.68 0.29
C LEU A 589 -1.25 -6.95 0.21
N CYS A 590 -0.84 -6.37 1.33
CA CYS A 590 0.50 -5.81 1.44
C CYS A 590 1.46 -6.92 1.89
N GLN A 591 2.32 -7.40 0.96
CA GLN A 591 3.28 -8.43 1.31
C GLN A 591 4.38 -7.88 2.24
N GLY A 592 4.83 -8.74 3.17
CA GLY A 592 5.95 -8.44 4.03
C GLY A 592 7.29 -8.45 3.29
N MET A 593 8.30 -7.82 3.87
CA MET A 593 9.64 -7.71 3.29
C MET A 593 10.39 -9.04 3.37
N VAL A 594 11.33 -9.28 2.44
CA VAL A 594 12.30 -10.35 2.55
C VAL A 594 13.57 -9.80 3.19
N LYS A 595 13.96 -10.40 4.31
CA LYS A 595 15.13 -10.04 5.09
C LYS A 595 16.22 -11.11 4.94
N ASP A 596 17.46 -10.70 5.12
CA ASP A 596 18.59 -11.62 5.15
C ASP A 596 18.69 -12.39 6.49
N GLU A 597 19.69 -13.23 6.63
CA GLU A 597 19.95 -14.03 7.84
C GLU A 597 20.24 -13.19 9.09
N HIS A 598 20.50 -11.90 8.92
CA HIS A 598 20.74 -10.94 10.02
C HIS A 598 19.49 -10.12 10.38
N GLY A 599 18.37 -10.38 9.71
CA GLY A 599 17.12 -9.64 9.90
C GLY A 599 17.08 -8.27 9.21
N GLU A 600 18.05 -7.98 8.32
CA GLU A 600 18.08 -6.75 7.54
C GLU A 600 17.33 -6.91 6.19
N THR A 601 16.57 -5.89 5.81
CA THR A 601 15.89 -5.89 4.51
C THR A 601 16.91 -5.99 3.37
N MET A 602 16.69 -6.95 2.47
CA MET A 602 17.52 -7.15 1.28
C MET A 602 17.43 -5.94 0.36
N SER A 603 18.57 -5.39 -0.04
CA SER A 603 18.66 -4.33 -1.05
C SER A 603 19.92 -4.43 -1.89
N LYS A 604 19.83 -4.00 -3.16
CA LYS A 604 20.99 -3.99 -4.08
C LYS A 604 22.11 -3.07 -3.58
N SER A 605 21.77 -1.99 -2.90
CA SER A 605 22.75 -1.04 -2.34
C SER A 605 23.55 -1.61 -1.17
N LYS A 606 22.96 -2.53 -0.40
CA LYS A 606 23.63 -3.22 0.71
C LYS A 606 24.42 -4.46 0.27
N GLY A 607 24.17 -4.97 -0.96
CA GLY A 607 24.82 -6.15 -1.48
C GLY A 607 24.40 -7.49 -0.81
N ASN A 608 23.30 -7.50 -0.07
CA ASN A 608 22.77 -8.65 0.67
C ASN A 608 21.59 -9.35 -0.04
N VAL A 609 21.43 -9.13 -1.34
CA VAL A 609 20.32 -9.69 -2.14
C VAL A 609 20.59 -11.14 -2.49
N VAL A 610 19.63 -12.02 -2.20
CA VAL A 610 19.63 -13.41 -2.69
C VAL A 610 18.96 -13.44 -4.08
N SER A 611 19.65 -14.06 -5.05
CA SER A 611 19.13 -14.21 -6.40
C SER A 611 18.19 -15.41 -6.50
N PRO A 612 16.95 -15.26 -6.94
CA PRO A 612 16.06 -16.39 -7.20
C PRO A 612 16.61 -17.34 -8.28
N VAL A 613 17.39 -16.81 -9.24
CA VAL A 613 18.01 -17.63 -10.32
C VAL A 613 18.99 -18.65 -9.73
N VAL A 614 19.87 -18.20 -8.82
CA VAL A 614 20.83 -19.10 -8.16
C VAL A 614 20.11 -20.19 -7.36
N MET A 615 19.06 -19.83 -6.65
CA MET A 615 18.28 -20.80 -5.87
C MET A 615 17.53 -21.80 -6.76
N MET A 616 17.01 -21.34 -7.89
CA MET A 616 16.37 -22.23 -8.88
C MET A 616 17.39 -23.17 -9.56
N ASP A 617 18.62 -22.69 -9.79
CA ASP A 617 19.70 -23.52 -10.35
C ASP A 617 20.15 -24.62 -9.37
N GLU A 618 19.94 -24.45 -8.07
CA GLU A 618 20.32 -25.44 -7.06
C GLU A 618 19.14 -26.39 -6.69
N TYR A 619 17.93 -25.83 -6.46
CA TYR A 619 16.81 -26.56 -5.87
C TYR A 619 15.58 -26.71 -6.80
N GLY A 620 15.56 -26.00 -7.94
CA GLY A 620 14.39 -25.91 -8.80
C GLY A 620 13.39 -24.82 -8.39
N ALA A 621 12.57 -24.38 -9.34
CA ALA A 621 11.59 -23.31 -9.14
C ALA A 621 10.48 -23.70 -8.15
N ASP A 622 9.99 -24.95 -8.24
CA ASP A 622 8.91 -25.42 -7.36
C ASP A 622 9.32 -25.46 -5.88
N ALA A 623 10.58 -25.83 -5.59
CA ALA A 623 11.11 -25.78 -4.24
C ALA A 623 11.22 -24.34 -3.71
N VAL A 624 11.71 -23.41 -4.54
CA VAL A 624 11.82 -21.98 -4.17
C VAL A 624 10.44 -21.37 -3.91
N ARG A 625 9.45 -21.61 -4.78
CA ARG A 625 8.07 -21.13 -4.62
C ARG A 625 7.42 -21.67 -3.35
N THR A 626 7.49 -22.99 -3.15
CA THR A 626 6.91 -23.64 -1.98
C THR A 626 7.57 -23.16 -0.69
N TYR A 627 8.89 -22.94 -0.69
CA TYR A 627 9.61 -22.40 0.45
C TYR A 627 9.15 -20.98 0.82
N ILE A 628 9.06 -20.08 -0.15
CA ILE A 628 8.60 -18.69 0.05
C ILE A 628 7.21 -18.66 0.70
N LEU A 629 6.31 -19.53 0.25
CA LEU A 629 4.93 -19.61 0.74
C LEU A 629 4.83 -20.30 2.13
N PHE A 630 5.79 -21.18 2.45
CA PHE A 630 5.82 -21.93 3.70
C PHE A 630 6.35 -21.12 4.88
N MET A 631 7.37 -20.27 4.66
CA MET A 631 8.15 -19.68 5.74
C MET A 631 7.40 -18.64 6.56
N ALA A 632 6.48 -17.88 5.94
CA ALA A 632 5.72 -16.85 6.62
C ALA A 632 4.37 -16.61 5.95
N PRO A 633 3.34 -16.17 6.71
CA PRO A 633 2.14 -15.60 6.12
C PRO A 633 2.48 -14.46 5.15
N PRO A 634 1.67 -14.24 4.08
CA PRO A 634 2.00 -13.24 3.07
C PRO A 634 2.23 -11.81 3.59
N ASP A 635 1.49 -11.40 4.62
CA ASP A 635 1.56 -10.06 5.24
C ASP A 635 2.70 -9.87 6.25
N LYS A 636 3.44 -10.94 6.58
CA LYS A 636 4.57 -10.90 7.54
C LYS A 636 5.90 -10.90 6.81
N ASP A 637 6.91 -10.31 7.44
CA ASP A 637 8.28 -10.39 6.93
C ASP A 637 8.77 -11.83 6.89
N LEU A 638 9.64 -12.12 5.93
CA LEU A 638 10.28 -13.41 5.75
C LEU A 638 11.78 -13.27 5.98
N ASP A 639 12.29 -13.97 7.00
CA ASP A 639 13.73 -14.08 7.23
C ASP A 639 14.27 -15.24 6.38
N TRP A 640 15.18 -14.93 5.43
CA TRP A 640 15.73 -15.91 4.50
C TRP A 640 16.61 -16.92 5.21
N ASN A 641 16.35 -18.21 4.98
CA ASN A 641 17.14 -19.30 5.52
C ASN A 641 17.30 -20.44 4.49
N GLU A 642 18.48 -20.58 3.94
CA GLU A 642 18.78 -21.57 2.90
C GLU A 642 18.62 -23.02 3.38
N ALA A 643 18.91 -23.31 4.66
CA ALA A 643 18.68 -24.64 5.23
C ALA A 643 17.20 -25.04 5.23
N GLY A 644 16.29 -24.05 5.36
CA GLY A 644 14.84 -24.22 5.23
C GLY A 644 14.45 -24.63 3.81
N LEU A 645 15.05 -23.98 2.79
CA LEU A 645 14.83 -24.32 1.39
C LEU A 645 15.22 -25.78 1.08
N GLY A 646 16.38 -26.23 1.58
CA GLY A 646 16.79 -27.63 1.50
C GLY A 646 15.81 -28.59 2.21
N GLY A 647 15.10 -28.11 3.26
CA GLY A 647 14.01 -28.85 3.92
C GLY A 647 12.80 -29.06 3.01
N ILE A 648 12.38 -28.03 2.30
CA ILE A 648 11.25 -28.10 1.32
C ILE A 648 11.63 -28.99 0.14
N TYR A 649 12.85 -28.89 -0.39
CA TYR A 649 13.32 -29.78 -1.45
C TYR A 649 13.23 -31.25 -1.03
N ARG A 650 13.65 -31.60 0.19
CA ARG A 650 13.51 -32.96 0.75
C ARG A 650 12.03 -33.36 0.93
N PHE A 651 11.16 -32.43 1.29
CA PHE A 651 9.72 -32.68 1.37
C PHE A 651 9.14 -33.02 0.01
N LEU A 652 9.42 -32.26 -1.04
CA LEU A 652 8.95 -32.56 -2.41
C LEU A 652 9.45 -33.92 -2.88
N ASN A 653 10.72 -34.25 -2.65
CA ASN A 653 11.26 -35.58 -2.94
C ASN A 653 10.53 -36.72 -2.20
N ARG A 654 10.15 -36.48 -0.94
CA ARG A 654 9.35 -37.43 -0.18
C ARG A 654 7.92 -37.56 -0.73
N ALA A 655 7.25 -36.45 -1.04
CA ALA A 655 5.93 -36.48 -1.63
C ALA A 655 5.94 -37.21 -2.98
N TRP A 656 6.97 -36.98 -3.81
CA TRP A 656 7.19 -37.67 -5.06
C TRP A 656 7.20 -39.21 -4.88
N ARG A 657 8.01 -39.72 -3.95
CA ARG A 657 8.10 -41.15 -3.64
C ARG A 657 6.78 -41.71 -3.14
N ILE A 658 6.09 -40.96 -2.26
CA ILE A 658 4.81 -41.41 -1.71
C ILE A 658 3.75 -41.56 -2.81
N VAL A 659 3.71 -40.66 -3.78
CA VAL A 659 2.77 -40.78 -4.92
C VAL A 659 3.07 -42.03 -5.75
N TYR A 660 4.33 -42.34 -6.07
CA TYR A 660 4.71 -43.58 -6.75
C TYR A 660 4.34 -44.81 -5.94
N ASP A 661 4.55 -44.82 -4.64
CA ASP A 661 4.26 -45.94 -3.75
C ASP A 661 2.76 -46.19 -3.60
N LEU A 662 1.95 -45.13 -3.51
CA LEU A 662 0.48 -45.24 -3.47
C LEU A 662 -0.08 -45.86 -4.75
N MET A 663 0.56 -45.62 -5.89
CA MET A 663 0.21 -46.19 -7.19
C MET A 663 0.78 -47.63 -7.40
N GLY A 664 1.55 -48.16 -6.45
CA GLY A 664 2.14 -49.49 -6.55
C GLY A 664 3.35 -49.59 -7.48
N GLU A 665 3.95 -48.45 -7.89
CA GLU A 665 5.08 -48.40 -8.85
C GLU A 665 6.47 -48.35 -8.15
N ALA A 666 6.52 -48.32 -6.82
CA ALA A 666 7.76 -48.28 -6.09
C ALA A 666 8.25 -49.68 -5.65
N ASP A 667 9.52 -49.76 -5.24
CA ASP A 667 10.13 -50.97 -4.69
C ASP A 667 9.53 -51.28 -3.32
N GLU A 668 8.89 -52.45 -3.19
CA GLU A 668 8.18 -52.92 -1.99
C GLU A 668 9.10 -52.91 -0.72
N GLN A 669 10.42 -53.13 -0.88
CA GLN A 669 11.40 -53.16 0.20
C GLN A 669 11.62 -51.80 0.88
N THR A 670 11.18 -50.72 0.27
CA THR A 670 11.47 -49.36 0.77
C THR A 670 10.54 -48.94 1.91
N TYR A 671 9.30 -49.47 1.97
CA TYR A 671 8.28 -48.96 2.89
C TYR A 671 7.57 -49.98 3.76
N TYR A 672 7.57 -51.27 3.39
CA TYR A 672 6.90 -52.30 4.18
C TYR A 672 7.79 -52.88 5.29
N GLU A 673 7.32 -52.79 6.54
CA GLU A 673 7.99 -53.42 7.69
C GLU A 673 7.51 -54.88 7.83
N GLU A 674 8.42 -55.86 7.67
CA GLU A 674 8.11 -57.28 7.74
C GLU A 674 7.46 -57.66 9.09
N GLY A 675 6.24 -58.22 9.05
CA GLY A 675 5.48 -58.56 10.25
C GLY A 675 4.43 -57.55 10.68
N ALA A 676 4.26 -56.44 9.89
CA ALA A 676 3.21 -55.45 10.10
C ALA A 676 1.87 -55.98 9.55
N ALA A 677 0.87 -55.87 10.35
CA ALA A 677 -0.57 -55.82 10.09
C ALA A 677 -1.28 -57.09 9.55
N THR A 678 -2.24 -57.54 10.35
CA THR A 678 -3.38 -58.38 9.88
C THR A 678 -4.27 -57.61 8.89
N ALA A 679 -5.13 -58.32 8.14
CA ALA A 679 -6.11 -57.64 7.25
C ALA A 679 -7.00 -56.62 7.98
N GLU A 680 -7.33 -56.85 9.26
CA GLU A 680 -8.08 -55.93 10.10
C GLU A 680 -7.29 -54.63 10.41
N GLN A 681 -6.00 -54.77 10.71
CA GLN A 681 -5.12 -53.61 10.92
C GLN A 681 -4.86 -52.82 9.64
N ALA A 682 -4.80 -53.50 8.48
CA ALA A 682 -4.73 -52.85 7.17
C ALA A 682 -5.98 -52.01 6.87
N ALA A 683 -7.17 -52.57 7.14
CA ALA A 683 -8.43 -51.85 6.98
C ALA A 683 -8.55 -50.63 7.92
N GLU A 684 -8.09 -50.74 9.16
CA GLU A 684 -8.04 -49.63 10.09
C GLU A 684 -7.06 -48.54 9.62
N SER A 685 -5.89 -48.90 9.11
CA SER A 685 -4.92 -47.95 8.55
C SER A 685 -5.49 -47.22 7.34
N ALA A 686 -6.27 -47.93 6.49
CA ALA A 686 -6.96 -47.29 5.35
C ALA A 686 -8.03 -46.27 5.80
N LYS A 687 -8.81 -46.63 6.84
CA LYS A 687 -9.80 -45.71 7.44
C LYS A 687 -9.15 -44.45 7.99
N VAL A 688 -8.01 -44.60 8.69
CA VAL A 688 -7.23 -43.46 9.19
C VAL A 688 -6.74 -42.58 8.03
N LEU A 689 -6.20 -43.15 6.96
CA LEU A 689 -5.71 -42.39 5.81
C LEU A 689 -6.85 -41.65 5.10
N LEU A 690 -8.01 -42.30 4.92
CA LEU A 690 -9.18 -41.66 4.31
C LEU A 690 -9.67 -40.46 5.14
N ARG A 691 -9.74 -40.62 6.46
CA ARG A 691 -10.09 -39.51 7.37
C ARG A 691 -9.10 -38.35 7.24
N GLU A 692 -7.79 -38.61 7.28
CA GLU A 692 -6.76 -37.61 7.11
C GLU A 692 -6.83 -36.89 5.77
N ARG A 693 -7.14 -37.60 4.69
CA ARG A 693 -7.38 -37.02 3.37
C ARG A 693 -8.49 -35.96 3.42
N HIS A 694 -9.66 -36.29 4.01
CA HIS A 694 -10.78 -35.35 4.13
C HIS A 694 -10.45 -34.16 5.05
N ARG A 695 -9.81 -34.43 6.19
CA ARG A 695 -9.37 -33.38 7.13
C ARG A 695 -8.42 -32.39 6.47
N VAL A 696 -7.42 -32.88 5.76
CA VAL A 696 -6.39 -32.06 5.13
C VAL A 696 -6.98 -31.24 3.98
N VAL A 697 -7.85 -31.81 3.14
CA VAL A 697 -8.52 -31.06 2.08
C VAL A 697 -9.35 -29.91 2.66
N GLY A 698 -10.15 -30.17 3.71
CA GLY A 698 -10.92 -29.13 4.38
C GLY A 698 -10.02 -28.03 4.96
N LYS A 699 -8.97 -28.41 5.68
CA LYS A 699 -7.99 -27.46 6.27
C LYS A 699 -7.26 -26.65 5.19
N ALA A 700 -6.78 -27.30 4.14
CA ALA A 700 -6.08 -26.60 3.05
C ALA A 700 -7.02 -25.63 2.32
N THR A 701 -8.28 -26.02 2.07
CA THR A 701 -9.28 -25.14 1.45
C THR A 701 -9.49 -23.86 2.27
N ASP A 702 -9.74 -24.00 3.58
CA ASP A 702 -9.90 -22.86 4.48
C ASP A 702 -8.66 -21.94 4.52
N ASP A 703 -7.47 -22.56 4.50
CA ASP A 703 -6.20 -21.83 4.53
C ASP A 703 -5.94 -21.09 3.21
N PHE A 704 -6.22 -21.68 2.06
CA PHE A 704 -6.09 -21.01 0.75
C PHE A 704 -7.05 -19.82 0.62
N GLU A 705 -8.30 -19.97 1.08
CA GLU A 705 -9.28 -18.89 1.07
C GLU A 705 -8.88 -17.71 1.94
N ARG A 706 -8.05 -17.94 2.97
CA ARG A 706 -7.52 -16.92 3.88
C ARG A 706 -6.07 -16.51 3.56
N ASN A 707 -5.51 -17.00 2.47
CA ASN A 707 -4.10 -16.79 2.10
C ASN A 707 -3.09 -17.28 3.16
N ASN A 708 -3.45 -18.30 3.95
CA ASN A 708 -2.58 -18.93 4.97
C ASN A 708 -1.79 -20.10 4.36
N PHE A 709 -1.00 -19.85 3.32
CA PHE A 709 -0.30 -20.89 2.57
C PHE A 709 0.66 -21.72 3.41
N ASN A 710 1.30 -21.14 4.40
CA ASN A 710 2.22 -21.82 5.29
C ASN A 710 1.54 -22.95 6.10
N THR A 711 0.32 -22.73 6.58
CA THR A 711 -0.45 -23.75 7.31
C THR A 711 -1.08 -24.78 6.37
N ALA A 712 -1.47 -24.37 5.15
CA ALA A 712 -1.90 -25.28 4.10
C ALA A 712 -0.79 -26.27 3.73
N ILE A 713 0.45 -25.79 3.51
CA ILE A 713 1.61 -26.66 3.22
C ILE A 713 1.88 -27.60 4.39
N SER A 714 1.79 -27.13 5.65
CA SER A 714 1.93 -27.98 6.83
C SER A 714 0.89 -29.10 6.86
N ALA A 715 -0.37 -28.80 6.56
CA ALA A 715 -1.43 -29.82 6.48
C ALA A 715 -1.17 -30.84 5.36
N ILE A 716 -0.67 -30.39 4.20
CA ILE A 716 -0.29 -31.31 3.11
C ILE A 716 0.88 -32.22 3.55
N MET A 717 1.85 -31.69 4.31
CA MET A 717 2.94 -32.50 4.89
C MET A 717 2.40 -33.59 5.84
N GLU A 718 1.33 -33.30 6.59
CA GLU A 718 0.68 -34.28 7.45
C GLU A 718 0.04 -35.40 6.63
N LEU A 719 -0.64 -35.11 5.50
CA LEU A 719 -1.20 -36.11 4.60
C LEU A 719 -0.11 -36.99 3.98
N VAL A 720 1.00 -36.40 3.54
CA VAL A 720 2.17 -37.14 3.03
C VAL A 720 2.76 -38.05 4.10
N ASN A 721 2.82 -37.63 5.36
CA ASN A 721 3.26 -38.45 6.48
C ASN A 721 2.29 -39.60 6.77
N ALA A 722 0.98 -39.33 6.84
CA ALA A 722 -0.04 -40.34 7.04
C ALA A 722 -0.03 -41.41 5.93
N SER A 723 0.18 -40.98 4.68
CA SER A 723 0.35 -41.89 3.53
C SER A 723 1.58 -42.82 3.73
N GLY A 724 2.71 -42.25 4.19
CA GLY A 724 3.91 -43.04 4.50
C GLY A 724 3.67 -44.06 5.63
N ASP A 725 2.92 -43.69 6.66
CA ASP A 725 2.52 -44.59 7.74
C ASP A 725 1.62 -45.75 7.25
N TYR A 726 0.64 -45.43 6.41
CA TYR A 726 -0.20 -46.41 5.77
C TYR A 726 0.61 -47.41 4.94
N LEU A 727 1.53 -46.91 4.09
CA LEU A 727 2.38 -47.74 3.24
C LEU A 727 3.32 -48.66 4.04
N ARG A 728 3.83 -48.20 5.17
CA ARG A 728 4.71 -49.01 6.09
C ARG A 728 3.92 -50.10 6.79
N LYS A 729 2.66 -49.85 7.12
CA LYS A 729 1.81 -50.75 7.90
C LYS A 729 0.96 -51.71 7.05
N THR A 730 0.98 -51.57 5.72
CA THR A 730 0.07 -52.33 4.85
C THR A 730 0.88 -52.98 3.74
N ALA A 731 0.85 -54.31 3.67
CA ALA A 731 1.48 -55.11 2.61
C ALA A 731 0.88 -54.75 1.24
N LEU A 732 1.67 -54.91 0.19
CA LEU A 732 1.30 -54.48 -1.16
C LEU A 732 -0.02 -55.09 -1.64
N ASP A 733 -0.23 -56.35 -1.39
CA ASP A 733 -1.42 -57.13 -1.74
C ASP A 733 -2.64 -56.84 -0.87
N ALA A 734 -2.43 -56.13 0.26
CA ALA A 734 -3.49 -55.70 1.19
C ALA A 734 -3.83 -54.23 1.05
N ARG A 735 -3.14 -53.48 0.19
CA ARG A 735 -3.39 -52.05 -0.04
C ARG A 735 -4.68 -51.84 -0.82
N ASP A 736 -5.45 -50.84 -0.41
CA ASP A 736 -6.62 -50.39 -1.15
C ASP A 736 -6.15 -49.51 -2.32
N ALA A 737 -6.22 -50.01 -3.53
CA ALA A 737 -5.72 -49.35 -4.73
C ALA A 737 -6.58 -48.10 -5.10
N GLU A 738 -7.89 -48.12 -4.80
CA GLU A 738 -8.79 -46.99 -5.07
C GLU A 738 -8.48 -45.83 -4.10
N LEU A 739 -8.33 -46.12 -2.81
CA LEU A 739 -7.91 -45.13 -1.82
C LEU A 739 -6.49 -44.59 -2.12
N GLY A 740 -5.57 -45.48 -2.52
CA GLY A 740 -4.22 -45.08 -2.90
C GLY A 740 -4.21 -44.06 -4.03
N ARG A 741 -5.02 -44.30 -5.08
CA ARG A 741 -5.19 -43.37 -6.20
C ARG A 741 -5.84 -42.05 -5.77
N ASP A 742 -6.95 -42.09 -5.02
CA ASP A 742 -7.63 -40.88 -4.54
C ASP A 742 -6.72 -40.00 -3.69
N VAL A 743 -5.92 -40.61 -2.79
CA VAL A 743 -4.96 -39.86 -1.96
C VAL A 743 -3.80 -39.29 -2.79
N ALA A 744 -3.26 -40.06 -3.76
CA ALA A 744 -2.21 -39.61 -4.66
C ALA A 744 -2.69 -38.43 -5.51
N GLU A 745 -3.87 -38.49 -6.13
CA GLU A 745 -4.48 -37.38 -6.88
C GLU A 745 -4.72 -36.17 -5.97
N THR A 746 -5.18 -36.42 -4.72
CA THR A 746 -5.40 -35.34 -3.74
C THR A 746 -4.07 -34.62 -3.41
N ILE A 747 -2.99 -35.32 -3.12
CA ILE A 747 -1.67 -34.72 -2.84
C ILE A 747 -1.20 -33.87 -4.02
N VAL A 748 -1.29 -34.41 -5.25
CA VAL A 748 -0.88 -33.72 -6.47
C VAL A 748 -1.71 -32.46 -6.72
N LYS A 749 -3.04 -32.52 -6.59
CA LYS A 749 -3.93 -31.37 -6.75
C LYS A 749 -3.70 -30.29 -5.68
N LEU A 750 -3.47 -30.67 -4.41
CA LEU A 750 -3.21 -29.72 -3.33
C LEU A 750 -1.87 -29.00 -3.51
N LEU A 751 -0.86 -29.67 -4.07
CA LEU A 751 0.46 -29.07 -4.35
C LEU A 751 0.48 -28.27 -5.66
N ALA A 752 -0.44 -28.48 -6.60
CA ALA A 752 -0.42 -27.88 -7.93
C ALA A 752 -0.30 -26.34 -7.93
N PRO A 753 -0.97 -25.58 -7.06
CA PRO A 753 -0.79 -24.11 -7.04
C PRO A 753 0.63 -23.66 -6.65
N MET A 754 1.34 -24.43 -5.83
CA MET A 754 2.63 -24.08 -5.24
C MET A 754 3.81 -24.72 -5.99
N ALA A 755 3.71 -26.01 -6.30
CA ALA A 755 4.72 -26.80 -7.01
C ALA A 755 4.16 -27.24 -8.37
N ALA A 756 4.07 -26.28 -9.28
CA ALA A 756 3.30 -26.45 -10.51
C ALA A 756 3.86 -27.51 -11.46
N HIS A 757 5.19 -27.50 -11.71
CA HIS A 757 5.82 -28.46 -12.60
C HIS A 757 5.87 -29.87 -12.00
N PHE A 758 6.12 -29.96 -10.70
CA PHE A 758 6.09 -31.20 -9.92
C PHE A 758 4.73 -31.90 -10.05
N SER A 759 3.67 -31.14 -9.87
CA SER A 759 2.30 -31.68 -9.92
C SER A 759 1.90 -32.10 -11.33
N GLU A 760 2.26 -31.31 -12.34
CA GLU A 760 1.99 -31.63 -13.74
C GLU A 760 2.71 -32.92 -14.15
N GLU A 761 3.97 -33.09 -13.74
CA GLU A 761 4.72 -34.31 -14.03
C GLU A 761 4.08 -35.57 -13.46
N LEU A 762 3.71 -35.55 -12.16
CA LEU A 762 3.07 -36.66 -11.50
C LEU A 762 1.67 -36.94 -12.07
N TRP A 763 0.94 -35.90 -12.42
CA TRP A 763 -0.39 -36.00 -13.01
C TRP A 763 -0.40 -36.80 -14.31
N HIS A 764 0.58 -36.53 -15.16
CA HIS A 764 0.71 -37.22 -16.46
C HIS A 764 1.42 -38.58 -16.38
N THR A 765 2.58 -38.63 -15.70
CA THR A 765 3.48 -39.79 -15.82
C THR A 765 3.14 -40.92 -14.86
N VAL A 766 2.56 -40.60 -13.70
CA VAL A 766 2.23 -41.60 -12.66
C VAL A 766 0.74 -41.85 -12.55
N LEU A 767 -0.05 -40.78 -12.57
CA LEU A 767 -1.50 -40.91 -12.47
C LEU A 767 -2.18 -41.18 -13.82
N GLY A 768 -1.45 -40.98 -14.95
CA GLY A 768 -1.85 -41.34 -16.30
C GLY A 768 -3.00 -40.51 -16.89
N HIS A 769 -3.17 -39.28 -16.40
CA HIS A 769 -4.18 -38.36 -16.90
C HIS A 769 -3.72 -37.61 -18.16
N GLU A 770 -4.67 -37.31 -19.03
CA GLU A 770 -4.51 -36.37 -20.14
C GLU A 770 -4.99 -34.97 -19.72
N GLY A 771 -4.36 -33.93 -20.19
CA GLY A 771 -4.69 -32.57 -19.81
C GLY A 771 -4.01 -32.08 -18.52
N SER A 772 -3.98 -30.77 -18.32
CA SER A 772 -3.24 -30.15 -17.22
C SER A 772 -3.96 -30.30 -15.88
N VAL A 773 -3.22 -30.63 -14.82
CA VAL A 773 -3.73 -30.63 -13.44
C VAL A 773 -4.29 -29.28 -13.01
N HIS A 774 -3.80 -28.17 -13.62
CA HIS A 774 -4.26 -26.83 -13.33
C HIS A 774 -5.66 -26.50 -13.88
N ASN A 775 -6.18 -27.32 -14.76
CA ASN A 775 -7.56 -27.23 -15.28
C ASN A 775 -8.53 -28.14 -14.52
N GLU A 776 -8.02 -28.95 -13.59
CA GLU A 776 -8.82 -29.85 -12.77
C GLU A 776 -9.52 -29.11 -11.62
N ALA A 777 -10.65 -29.68 -11.20
CA ALA A 777 -11.35 -29.16 -10.02
C ALA A 777 -10.54 -29.40 -8.73
N TRP A 778 -10.58 -28.40 -7.83
CA TRP A 778 -10.02 -28.54 -6.48
C TRP A 778 -10.64 -29.71 -5.74
N PRO A 779 -9.87 -30.48 -4.95
CA PRO A 779 -10.38 -31.65 -4.25
C PRO A 779 -11.54 -31.29 -3.31
N THR A 780 -12.54 -32.18 -3.26
CA THR A 780 -13.67 -32.04 -2.33
C THR A 780 -13.44 -32.88 -1.06
N PHE A 781 -14.11 -32.53 0.02
CA PHE A 781 -14.06 -33.25 1.28
C PHE A 781 -15.45 -33.42 1.89
N ASP A 782 -15.62 -34.46 2.69
CA ASP A 782 -16.81 -34.66 3.51
C ASP A 782 -16.45 -34.30 4.97
N PRO A 783 -17.10 -33.30 5.57
CA PRO A 783 -16.84 -32.91 6.95
C PRO A 783 -17.12 -34.04 7.99
N GLU A 784 -18.05 -34.92 7.70
CA GLU A 784 -18.35 -36.06 8.60
C GLU A 784 -17.23 -37.10 8.56
N MET A 785 -16.69 -37.40 7.38
CA MET A 785 -15.54 -38.27 7.23
C MET A 785 -14.23 -37.71 7.80
N ALA A 786 -14.11 -36.37 7.92
CA ALA A 786 -12.98 -35.70 8.52
C ALA A 786 -12.95 -35.77 10.05
N LYS A 787 -14.08 -36.17 10.69
CA LYS A 787 -14.15 -36.25 12.16
C LYS A 787 -13.34 -37.43 12.67
N ALA A 788 -12.55 -37.21 13.70
CA ALA A 788 -11.88 -38.27 14.42
C ALA A 788 -12.89 -39.02 15.28
N ASP A 789 -12.81 -40.33 15.30
CA ASP A 789 -13.61 -41.15 16.24
C ASP A 789 -13.14 -40.87 17.69
N GLU A 790 -11.87 -40.62 17.86
CA GLU A 790 -11.26 -40.35 19.16
C GLU A 790 -10.34 -39.10 19.09
N VAL A 791 -10.21 -38.36 20.18
CA VAL A 791 -9.32 -37.21 20.30
C VAL A 791 -8.40 -37.35 21.52
N GLU A 792 -7.12 -37.08 21.33
CA GLU A 792 -6.16 -37.01 22.43
C GLU A 792 -6.23 -35.61 23.10
N LEU A 793 -6.53 -35.58 24.38
CA LEU A 793 -6.61 -34.38 25.17
C LEU A 793 -5.45 -34.30 26.17
N ALA A 794 -4.77 -33.15 26.22
CA ALA A 794 -3.79 -32.90 27.26
C ALA A 794 -4.49 -32.62 28.60
N VAL A 795 -4.15 -33.38 29.63
CA VAL A 795 -4.66 -33.15 31.00
C VAL A 795 -3.68 -32.30 31.77
N GLN A 796 -4.14 -31.10 32.12
CA GLN A 796 -3.38 -30.16 32.94
C GLN A 796 -3.88 -30.12 34.38
N VAL A 797 -2.94 -29.93 35.32
CA VAL A 797 -3.24 -29.61 36.72
C VAL A 797 -2.60 -28.28 37.03
N ASN A 798 -3.41 -27.27 37.37
CA ASN A 798 -2.97 -25.88 37.56
C ASN A 798 -2.11 -25.35 36.38
N GLY A 799 -2.56 -25.62 35.15
CA GLY A 799 -1.90 -25.16 33.93
C GLY A 799 -0.66 -25.97 33.51
N LYS A 800 -0.25 -27.02 34.24
CA LYS A 800 0.88 -27.87 33.85
C LYS A 800 0.38 -29.24 33.37
N VAL A 801 0.78 -29.66 32.18
CA VAL A 801 0.42 -30.99 31.60
C VAL A 801 0.94 -32.10 32.55
N LYS A 802 0.06 -33.05 32.94
CA LYS A 802 0.34 -34.15 33.83
C LYS A 802 0.04 -35.51 33.20
N ALA A 803 -0.89 -35.56 32.27
CA ALA A 803 -1.25 -36.76 31.52
C ALA A 803 -1.79 -36.40 30.15
N ARG A 804 -2.04 -37.42 29.33
CA ARG A 804 -2.84 -37.35 28.10
C ARG A 804 -3.88 -38.44 28.17
N ILE A 805 -5.07 -38.17 27.68
CA ILE A 805 -6.17 -39.11 27.56
C ILE A 805 -6.66 -39.17 26.13
N THR A 806 -7.13 -40.34 25.68
CA THR A 806 -7.80 -40.53 24.40
C THR A 806 -9.26 -40.80 24.70
N VAL A 807 -10.12 -39.92 24.24
CA VAL A 807 -11.57 -40.00 24.45
C VAL A 807 -12.31 -40.00 23.14
N ALA A 808 -13.50 -40.56 23.07
CA ALA A 808 -14.38 -40.43 21.90
C ALA A 808 -14.59 -38.94 21.58
N ALA A 809 -14.55 -38.56 20.30
CA ALA A 809 -14.67 -37.19 19.87
C ALA A 809 -16.00 -36.52 20.27
N ASP A 810 -17.06 -37.33 20.40
CA ASP A 810 -18.41 -36.95 20.85
C ASP A 810 -18.66 -37.25 22.35
N ALA A 811 -17.58 -37.58 23.12
CA ALA A 811 -17.71 -37.91 24.51
C ALA A 811 -18.28 -36.70 25.31
N ALA A 812 -19.24 -36.99 26.18
CA ALA A 812 -19.81 -35.96 27.06
C ALA A 812 -18.73 -35.37 27.98
N GLU A 813 -18.84 -34.06 28.27
CA GLU A 813 -17.88 -33.32 29.07
C GLU A 813 -17.61 -34.01 30.44
N ASP A 814 -18.66 -34.57 31.07
CA ASP A 814 -18.52 -35.26 32.34
C ASP A 814 -17.66 -36.55 32.21
N ALA A 815 -17.79 -37.30 31.12
CA ALA A 815 -16.97 -38.50 30.88
C ALA A 815 -15.51 -38.12 30.60
N ILE A 816 -15.27 -37.05 29.83
CA ILE A 816 -13.93 -36.50 29.57
C ILE A 816 -13.26 -36.10 30.88
N VAL A 817 -14.00 -35.44 31.76
CA VAL A 817 -13.51 -34.99 33.07
C VAL A 817 -13.22 -36.17 33.98
N GLU A 818 -14.05 -37.19 33.99
CA GLU A 818 -13.82 -38.42 34.80
C GLU A 818 -12.53 -39.13 34.39
N GLU A 819 -12.30 -39.30 33.10
CA GLU A 819 -11.10 -39.91 32.53
C GLU A 819 -9.84 -39.05 32.80
N ALA A 820 -9.96 -37.72 32.65
CA ALA A 820 -8.90 -36.78 32.97
C ALA A 820 -8.49 -36.83 34.45
N LEU A 821 -9.45 -36.95 35.36
CA LEU A 821 -9.20 -37.11 36.81
C LEU A 821 -8.51 -38.44 37.13
N ALA A 822 -8.92 -39.53 36.47
CA ALA A 822 -8.30 -40.82 36.60
C ALA A 822 -6.84 -40.81 36.14
N ALA A 823 -6.60 -40.25 34.94
CA ALA A 823 -5.27 -40.12 34.35
C ALA A 823 -4.32 -39.21 35.18
N ALA A 824 -4.86 -38.15 35.77
CA ALA A 824 -4.10 -37.20 36.58
C ALA A 824 -4.14 -37.54 38.11
N SER A 825 -4.62 -38.71 38.49
CA SER A 825 -4.86 -39.11 39.91
C SER A 825 -3.70 -38.78 40.85
N LYS A 826 -2.47 -39.13 40.49
CA LYS A 826 -1.28 -38.81 41.29
C LYS A 826 -1.03 -37.31 41.47
N ALA A 827 -1.46 -36.48 40.55
CA ALA A 827 -1.24 -35.03 40.61
C ALA A 827 -2.33 -34.30 41.42
N VAL A 828 -3.50 -34.94 41.60
CA VAL A 828 -4.65 -34.40 42.35
C VAL A 828 -4.79 -35.05 43.72
N GLU A 829 -4.02 -36.12 44.03
CA GLU A 829 -4.05 -36.83 45.29
C GLU A 829 -3.79 -35.90 46.49
N GLY A 830 -4.69 -35.94 47.48
CA GLY A 830 -4.61 -35.11 48.68
C GLY A 830 -4.98 -33.62 48.47
N LYS A 831 -5.49 -33.25 47.31
CA LYS A 831 -5.90 -31.87 46.98
C LYS A 831 -7.41 -31.77 46.71
N THR A 832 -7.97 -30.60 46.95
CA THR A 832 -9.36 -30.34 46.64
C THR A 832 -9.50 -29.77 45.23
N VAL A 833 -10.26 -30.42 44.35
CA VAL A 833 -10.58 -29.90 42.99
C VAL A 833 -11.52 -28.73 43.13
N VAL A 834 -11.10 -27.56 42.65
CA VAL A 834 -11.84 -26.29 42.78
C VAL A 834 -12.61 -25.99 41.47
N LYS A 835 -11.98 -26.30 40.30
CA LYS A 835 -12.58 -26.04 39.00
C LYS A 835 -12.07 -27.04 37.97
N LYS A 836 -12.95 -27.42 37.05
CA LYS A 836 -12.64 -28.26 35.89
C LYS A 836 -12.99 -27.45 34.65
N ILE A 837 -12.08 -27.38 33.70
CA ILE A 837 -12.24 -26.59 32.45
C ILE A 837 -11.90 -27.53 31.32
N VAL A 838 -12.89 -27.84 30.50
CA VAL A 838 -12.75 -28.62 29.27
C VAL A 838 -12.70 -27.64 28.10
N ILE A 839 -11.64 -27.72 27.29
CA ILE A 839 -11.55 -27.07 25.99
C ILE A 839 -11.69 -28.18 24.97
N PRO A 840 -12.83 -28.28 24.28
CA PRO A 840 -13.12 -29.36 23.34
C PRO A 840 -12.00 -29.54 22.32
N GLY A 841 -11.59 -30.80 22.08
CA GLY A 841 -10.53 -31.16 21.11
C GLY A 841 -9.09 -30.70 21.48
N ARG A 842 -8.86 -30.09 22.68
CA ARG A 842 -7.54 -29.56 23.04
C ARG A 842 -6.99 -30.02 24.39
N LEU A 843 -7.72 -29.74 25.45
CA LEU A 843 -7.22 -30.02 26.80
C LEU A 843 -8.30 -30.02 27.85
N VAL A 844 -7.99 -30.67 28.97
CA VAL A 844 -8.72 -30.56 30.24
C VAL A 844 -7.81 -29.95 31.27
N ASN A 845 -8.22 -28.85 31.91
CA ASN A 845 -7.46 -28.25 33.01
C ASN A 845 -8.20 -28.42 34.35
N ILE A 846 -7.57 -29.13 35.24
CA ILE A 846 -8.03 -29.41 36.60
C ILE A 846 -7.36 -28.40 37.56
N VAL A 847 -8.15 -27.52 38.15
CA VAL A 847 -7.64 -26.57 39.12
C VAL A 847 -7.80 -27.16 40.51
N VAL A 848 -6.70 -27.33 41.26
CA VAL A 848 -6.67 -27.89 42.59
C VAL A 848 -6.03 -26.91 43.60
N LYS A 849 -6.52 -27.00 44.84
CA LYS A 849 -5.95 -26.31 46.01
C LYS A 849 -5.37 -27.31 46.97
#